data_ff2aae60528474d6bf43279d0a103a3d
#
_entry.id   ff2aae60528474d6bf43279d0a103a3d
#
_cell.length_a   1.000
_cell.length_b   1.000
_cell.length_c   1.000
_cell.angle_alpha   90.00
_cell.angle_beta   90.00
_cell.angle_gamma   90.00
#
_symmetry.space_group_name_H-M   'P 1'
#
loop_
_entity.id
_entity.type
_entity.pdbx_description
1 polymer ?
#
loop_
_entity_poly.entity_id
_entity_poly.type
_entity_poly.pdbx_seq_one_letter_code
_entity_poly.pdbx_strand_id
1 'polypeptide(L)'
;MTDAKGPPPPETRGPATVGAWLALPRGGYYVRTSAGPIQIGIPPETIKDVMELKLDVPIAYVLPRDLFDRRRGLSVAEFEFPAYYSFFLLKRRCRLVVLAPDVERRVRAIFQESLFGPTGEPLATEFADGYPEARRPRFQRESEYFRTVPGRGRIEADDLVEFIQVKGGSAEIVPGITIVDQGDALVIRDNGKDIAVVGATVSLPSRTSSTDPDVSPASWVAPSFGVTVLGASHGFDPSGKTTGFLLWMGGRAILVDPPTDTTDYLRARGIAPKTIDGVILTHCHADHDAGTFQKLLEESQISLYTTPHILGSFLRKYSALSGLSEDLLRRTFSFHPVRIGAPVHVRGGELWFKYTLHSIPTIGFDAFYGNRSISISGDTLYDPKRVTEMFEQGILDPARFEDLIGFPGHHSAILHEAGIPPLHTPVAALAELPDDVKKRLYLVHIAAKDVPTDNGLRAAREGIEHTIRVEPSAAPRFADAIELLDIFAMVDFLRDLPLSRARSLLQVARRMTLPAGEHIVTQGTKGDSFYIIVNGTVQVVKDGIPIKRYRAGDYFGEMAILLDSPRNADVVAKSDVDLVALDRNDFLASLRGSEMLTRLERLVAVRNEGAWELLAQNTVLAHLTSAQKTQLQTYLVPCQGGPNEVLWRAGDIPKKAYLVDDAVVTLRCPEGELKPFTSGAFVGEVDALRSTGPSPSSARVTQTGKLFSIDRPDLVRFFEDNPGVYLSFLGTRFVE
;
A
#
# COMPACT_ATOMS: atom_id res chain seq x y z
N MET A 1 -34.44 31.67 -8.49
CA MET A 1 -33.34 32.36 -9.15
C MET A 1 -32.63 33.20 -8.13
N THR A 2 -31.56 32.70 -7.58
CA THR A 2 -30.40 33.42 -6.99
C THR A 2 -29.31 32.39 -6.80
N ASP A 3 -28.29 32.47 -7.65
CA ASP A 3 -27.10 31.62 -7.62
C ASP A 3 -26.32 31.82 -6.32
N ALA A 4 -26.26 30.80 -5.49
CA ALA A 4 -25.27 30.69 -4.43
C ALA A 4 -24.03 30.02 -5.01
N LYS A 5 -23.07 30.82 -5.50
CA LYS A 5 -21.72 30.36 -5.82
C LYS A 5 -21.02 29.97 -4.53
N GLY A 6 -20.62 28.71 -4.43
CA GLY A 6 -19.69 28.24 -3.40
C GLY A 6 -18.35 29.00 -3.46
N PRO A 7 -17.55 28.97 -2.39
CA PRO A 7 -16.26 29.65 -2.38
C PRO A 7 -15.37 29.13 -3.52
N PRO A 8 -14.62 30.01 -4.21
CA PRO A 8 -13.76 29.61 -5.30
C PRO A 8 -12.67 28.65 -4.78
N PRO A 9 -12.26 27.66 -5.59
CA PRO A 9 -11.11 26.83 -5.25
C PRO A 9 -9.88 27.73 -5.09
N PRO A 10 -8.92 27.37 -4.20
CA PRO A 10 -7.71 28.15 -4.04
C PRO A 10 -6.99 28.22 -5.39
N GLU A 11 -6.74 29.44 -5.83
CA GLU A 11 -6.03 29.73 -7.07
C GLU A 11 -4.71 28.96 -7.12
N THR A 12 -4.53 28.12 -8.13
CA THR A 12 -3.23 27.59 -8.54
C THR A 12 -2.38 28.77 -9.01
N ARG A 13 -1.68 29.42 -8.10
CA ARG A 13 -0.66 30.40 -8.47
C ARG A 13 0.49 29.64 -9.10
N GLY A 14 0.78 29.93 -10.36
CA GLY A 14 2.00 29.56 -11.05
C GLY A 14 3.25 29.96 -10.25
N PRO A 15 4.49 29.61 -10.68
CA PRO A 15 5.68 29.74 -9.86
C PRO A 15 5.79 31.15 -9.32
N ALA A 16 5.43 31.31 -8.04
CA ALA A 16 5.41 32.59 -7.37
C ALA A 16 6.85 33.04 -7.18
N THR A 17 7.11 34.16 -7.75
CA THR A 17 8.22 35.06 -7.52
C THR A 17 8.79 35.03 -6.10
N VAL A 18 10.11 34.76 -6.02
CA VAL A 18 11.04 35.21 -4.99
C VAL A 18 10.43 35.36 -3.57
N GLY A 19 9.97 34.23 -3.03
CA GLY A 19 9.85 34.02 -1.61
C GLY A 19 11.10 33.26 -1.14
N ALA A 20 11.47 33.39 0.11
CA ALA A 20 12.59 32.63 0.68
C ALA A 20 12.37 31.11 0.69
N TRP A 21 11.22 30.59 0.25
CA TRP A 21 10.90 29.18 0.23
C TRP A 21 10.24 28.70 -1.08
N LEU A 22 10.35 27.40 -1.33
CA LEU A 22 9.79 26.67 -2.47
C LEU A 22 9.10 25.40 -1.95
N ALA A 23 7.85 25.13 -2.41
CA ALA A 23 7.24 23.84 -2.21
C ALA A 23 7.87 22.79 -3.15
N LEU A 24 8.29 21.66 -2.62
CA LEU A 24 8.88 20.58 -3.42
C LEU A 24 7.77 19.74 -4.10
N PRO A 25 8.03 19.21 -5.31
CA PRO A 25 7.04 18.45 -6.07
C PRO A 25 6.44 17.25 -5.33
N ARG A 26 7.25 16.51 -4.56
CA ARG A 26 6.80 15.37 -3.75
C ARG A 26 6.27 15.76 -2.37
N GLY A 27 6.28 17.07 -2.04
CA GLY A 27 5.86 17.64 -0.77
C GLY A 27 7.04 18.12 0.07
N GLY A 28 6.72 18.88 1.15
CA GLY A 28 7.71 19.56 1.95
C GLY A 28 8.10 20.93 1.40
N TYR A 29 8.91 21.66 2.16
CA TYR A 29 9.27 23.03 1.87
C TYR A 29 10.80 23.21 1.90
N TYR A 30 11.34 23.79 0.85
CA TYR A 30 12.74 24.14 0.73
C TYR A 30 12.91 25.64 1.00
N VAL A 31 13.61 26.00 2.06
CA VAL A 31 13.81 27.39 2.51
C VAL A 31 15.25 27.79 2.30
N ARG A 32 15.49 28.87 1.56
CA ARG A 32 16.83 29.43 1.35
C ARG A 32 17.20 30.38 2.50
N THR A 33 18.35 30.16 3.11
CA THR A 33 18.91 31.02 4.17
C THR A 33 20.32 31.49 3.81
N SER A 34 20.82 32.49 4.52
CA SER A 34 22.19 32.99 4.32
C SER A 34 23.31 31.97 4.62
N ALA A 35 22.98 30.95 5.45
CA ALA A 35 23.91 29.88 5.80
C ALA A 35 23.81 28.64 4.94
N GLY A 36 22.80 28.58 4.05
CA GLY A 36 22.46 27.45 3.21
C GLY A 36 21.01 27.03 3.37
N PRO A 37 20.51 26.17 2.50
CA PRO A 37 19.10 25.81 2.50
C PRO A 37 18.71 24.86 3.64
N ILE A 38 17.43 24.94 4.07
CA ILE A 38 16.79 24.05 5.04
C ILE A 38 15.59 23.40 4.36
N GLN A 39 15.38 22.13 4.58
CA GLN A 39 14.15 21.44 4.12
C GLN A 39 13.25 21.11 5.31
N ILE A 40 11.95 21.39 5.18
CA ILE A 40 10.92 21.08 6.17
C ILE A 40 10.02 19.99 5.62
N GLY A 41 9.98 18.85 6.31
CA GLY A 41 9.36 17.62 5.81
C GLY A 41 10.19 16.90 4.76
N ILE A 42 10.17 15.58 4.82
CA ILE A 42 10.96 14.70 3.95
C ILE A 42 10.02 13.56 3.46
N PRO A 43 9.00 13.86 2.65
CA PRO A 43 8.24 12.80 1.98
C PRO A 43 9.14 11.86 1.18
N PRO A 44 8.69 10.64 0.84
CA PRO A 44 9.49 9.69 0.09
C PRO A 44 10.06 10.29 -1.18
N GLU A 45 11.34 10.00 -1.42
CA GLU A 45 12.08 10.42 -2.60
C GLU A 45 12.28 11.94 -2.78
N THR A 46 12.00 12.80 -1.78
CA THR A 46 12.24 14.27 -1.93
C THR A 46 13.69 14.65 -2.13
N ILE A 47 14.64 13.77 -1.81
CA ILE A 47 16.05 13.98 -2.20
C ILE A 47 16.21 14.07 -3.72
N LYS A 48 15.37 13.33 -4.47
CA LYS A 48 15.35 13.39 -5.94
C LYS A 48 14.83 14.74 -6.46
N ASP A 49 13.87 15.36 -5.77
CA ASP A 49 13.40 16.73 -6.12
C ASP A 49 14.55 17.74 -6.05
N VAL A 50 15.36 17.65 -5.00
CA VAL A 50 16.53 18.53 -4.84
C VAL A 50 17.52 18.35 -6.00
N MET A 51 17.75 17.10 -6.41
CA MET A 51 18.64 16.76 -7.52
C MET A 51 18.07 17.19 -8.90
N GLU A 52 16.80 16.90 -9.17
CA GLU A 52 16.13 17.25 -10.44
C GLU A 52 16.04 18.77 -10.64
N LEU A 53 15.70 19.50 -9.57
CA LEU A 53 15.63 20.96 -9.58
C LEU A 53 17.00 21.64 -9.51
N LYS A 54 18.09 20.84 -9.41
CA LYS A 54 19.48 21.33 -9.27
C LYS A 54 19.63 22.32 -8.12
N LEU A 55 19.00 22.01 -7.00
CA LEU A 55 19.10 22.78 -5.77
C LEU A 55 20.31 22.33 -4.94
N ASP A 56 20.79 23.21 -4.08
CA ASP A 56 21.81 22.85 -3.11
C ASP A 56 21.24 21.87 -2.08
N VAL A 57 22.10 20.94 -1.62
CA VAL A 57 21.69 19.96 -0.60
C VAL A 57 21.44 20.68 0.73
N PRO A 58 20.29 20.47 1.38
CA PRO A 58 19.96 21.09 2.64
C PRO A 58 21.02 20.90 3.71
N ILE A 59 21.31 21.97 4.47
CA ILE A 59 22.22 21.93 5.62
C ILE A 59 21.56 21.32 6.85
N ALA A 60 20.22 21.32 6.88
CA ALA A 60 19.42 20.73 7.93
C ALA A 60 18.03 20.35 7.40
N TYR A 61 17.41 19.35 8.04
CA TYR A 61 16.08 18.87 7.75
C TYR A 61 15.22 18.99 9.00
N VAL A 62 14.05 19.59 8.88
CA VAL A 62 13.08 19.75 9.97
C VAL A 62 12.02 18.67 9.82
N LEU A 63 11.89 17.82 10.82
CA LEU A 63 10.86 16.78 10.85
C LEU A 63 9.51 17.40 11.24
N PRO A 64 8.43 17.09 10.52
CA PRO A 64 7.10 17.54 10.87
C PRO A 64 6.62 16.90 12.19
N ARG A 65 5.51 17.42 12.76
CA ARG A 65 4.92 16.83 13.99
C ARG A 65 4.45 15.42 13.76
N ASP A 66 3.74 15.20 12.66
CA ASP A 66 3.33 13.88 12.20
C ASP A 66 4.38 13.36 11.22
N LEU A 67 4.95 12.21 11.50
CA LEU A 67 5.94 11.57 10.63
C LEU A 67 5.31 10.70 9.54
N PHE A 68 3.98 10.52 9.57
CA PHE A 68 3.27 9.58 8.71
C PHE A 68 1.86 10.08 8.34
N ASP A 69 1.56 10.09 7.06
CA ASP A 69 0.21 10.34 6.57
C ASP A 69 -0.61 9.03 6.62
N ARG A 70 -1.44 8.89 7.65
CA ARG A 70 -2.26 7.68 7.88
C ARG A 70 -3.29 7.42 6.80
N ARG A 71 -3.78 8.47 6.11
CA ARG A 71 -4.77 8.32 5.03
C ARG A 71 -4.14 7.77 3.76
N ARG A 72 -2.90 8.16 3.49
CA ARG A 72 -2.17 7.74 2.30
C ARG A 72 -1.25 6.55 2.54
N GLY A 73 -1.00 6.17 3.79
CA GLY A 73 -0.08 5.10 4.13
C GLY A 73 1.37 5.42 3.76
N LEU A 74 1.77 6.70 3.83
CA LEU A 74 3.09 7.16 3.43
C LEU A 74 3.80 7.91 4.55
N SER A 75 5.12 7.70 4.67
CA SER A 75 5.97 8.53 5.52
C SER A 75 6.01 9.96 4.99
N VAL A 76 6.12 10.95 5.87
CA VAL A 76 6.47 12.34 5.54
C VAL A 76 7.82 12.73 6.15
N ALA A 77 8.57 11.72 6.58
CA ALA A 77 9.85 11.84 7.25
C ALA A 77 10.80 10.69 6.85
N GLU A 78 11.14 10.62 5.57
CA GLU A 78 12.11 9.67 5.01
C GLU A 78 13.53 10.27 5.13
N PHE A 79 14.06 10.25 6.35
CA PHE A 79 15.34 10.87 6.66
C PHE A 79 16.55 9.95 6.42
N GLU A 80 16.34 8.68 6.12
CA GLU A 80 17.40 7.70 5.87
C GLU A 80 18.29 8.12 4.70
N PHE A 81 17.71 8.51 3.58
CA PHE A 81 18.46 8.97 2.41
C PHE A 81 19.26 10.24 2.65
N PRO A 82 18.71 11.33 3.23
CA PRO A 82 19.47 12.50 3.65
C PRO A 82 20.63 12.17 4.60
N ALA A 83 20.43 11.25 5.55
CA ALA A 83 21.46 10.83 6.48
C ALA A 83 22.60 10.10 5.75
N TYR A 84 22.28 9.12 4.89
CA TYR A 84 23.26 8.42 4.07
C TYR A 84 24.02 9.37 3.12
N TYR A 85 23.30 10.22 2.41
CA TYR A 85 23.89 11.17 1.48
C TYR A 85 24.87 12.10 2.19
N SER A 86 24.46 12.65 3.34
CA SER A 86 25.30 13.54 4.14
C SER A 86 26.55 12.84 4.65
N PHE A 87 26.42 11.62 5.17
CA PHE A 87 27.54 10.89 5.77
C PHE A 87 28.51 10.32 4.73
N PHE A 88 28.01 9.59 3.73
CA PHE A 88 28.87 8.87 2.78
C PHE A 88 29.38 9.75 1.64
N LEU A 89 28.59 10.73 1.15
CA LEU A 89 28.98 11.58 0.02
C LEU A 89 29.53 12.94 0.49
N LEU A 90 28.83 13.61 1.41
CA LEU A 90 29.26 14.94 1.88
C LEU A 90 30.24 14.88 3.06
N LYS A 91 30.52 13.69 3.63
CA LYS A 91 31.45 13.47 4.76
C LYS A 91 31.10 14.31 6.01
N ARG A 92 29.82 14.57 6.23
CA ARG A 92 29.29 15.31 7.40
C ARG A 92 28.08 14.59 7.99
N ARG A 93 27.75 14.89 9.26
CA ARG A 93 26.49 14.43 9.86
C ARG A 93 25.30 15.19 9.25
N CYS A 94 24.18 14.51 9.10
CA CYS A 94 22.91 15.12 8.72
C CYS A 94 22.29 15.80 9.95
N ARG A 95 21.90 17.07 9.86
CA ARG A 95 21.20 17.75 10.95
C ARG A 95 19.71 17.50 10.84
N LEU A 96 19.14 16.92 11.90
CA LEU A 96 17.71 16.68 12.02
C LEU A 96 17.15 17.54 13.16
N VAL A 97 16.28 18.48 12.79
CA VAL A 97 15.56 19.33 13.76
C VAL A 97 14.28 18.62 14.16
N VAL A 98 14.10 18.37 15.46
CA VAL A 98 12.95 17.69 16.02
C VAL A 98 12.14 18.64 16.90
N LEU A 99 10.82 18.65 16.71
CA LEU A 99 9.91 19.57 17.39
C LEU A 99 9.52 19.10 18.80
N ALA A 100 9.74 17.81 19.09
CA ALA A 100 9.44 17.23 20.40
C ALA A 100 10.45 16.11 20.75
N PRO A 101 10.75 15.85 22.03
CA PRO A 101 11.72 14.84 22.45
C PRO A 101 11.34 13.40 22.08
N ASP A 102 10.06 13.08 21.97
CA ASP A 102 9.59 11.75 21.56
C ASP A 102 9.89 11.48 20.08
N VAL A 103 9.95 12.50 19.23
CA VAL A 103 10.31 12.38 17.80
C VAL A 103 11.74 11.87 17.67
N GLU A 104 12.71 12.37 18.43
CA GLU A 104 14.07 11.85 18.41
C GLU A 104 14.13 10.35 18.74
N ARG A 105 13.42 9.91 19.79
CA ARG A 105 13.35 8.49 20.15
C ARG A 105 12.78 7.64 19.02
N ARG A 106 11.72 8.12 18.36
CA ARG A 106 11.11 7.44 17.21
C ARG A 106 12.07 7.37 16.03
N VAL A 107 12.77 8.45 15.71
CA VAL A 107 13.80 8.48 14.66
C VAL A 107 14.91 7.47 14.93
N ARG A 108 15.40 7.38 16.16
CA ARG A 108 16.42 6.39 16.56
C ARG A 108 15.90 4.95 16.40
N ALA A 109 14.64 4.69 16.73
CA ALA A 109 14.02 3.38 16.50
C ALA A 109 13.91 3.06 15.01
N ILE A 110 13.55 4.04 14.16
CA ILE A 110 13.50 3.86 12.71
C ILE A 110 14.90 3.54 12.15
N PHE A 111 15.93 4.30 12.53
CA PHE A 111 17.31 3.99 12.12
C PHE A 111 17.75 2.59 12.54
N GLN A 112 17.37 2.15 13.76
CA GLN A 112 17.69 0.80 14.21
C GLN A 112 17.15 -0.25 13.25
N GLU A 113 15.89 -0.11 12.82
CA GLU A 113 15.25 -1.13 12.00
C GLU A 113 15.61 -1.02 10.51
N SER A 114 15.79 0.21 9.99
CA SER A 114 16.01 0.44 8.55
C SER A 114 17.49 0.53 8.15
N LEU A 115 18.43 0.85 9.07
CA LEU A 115 19.84 0.98 8.70
C LEU A 115 20.72 -0.07 9.38
N PHE A 116 20.40 -0.42 10.61
CA PHE A 116 21.23 -1.29 11.43
C PHE A 116 20.65 -2.70 11.59
N GLY A 117 19.41 -2.86 11.17
CA GLY A 117 18.64 -4.11 11.29
C GLY A 117 18.13 -4.36 12.70
N PRO A 118 17.19 -5.29 12.85
CA PRO A 118 16.66 -5.70 14.14
C PRO A 118 17.76 -6.32 15.01
N THR A 119 17.61 -6.16 16.32
CA THR A 119 18.50 -6.84 17.27
C THR A 119 18.14 -8.31 17.39
N GLY A 120 19.15 -9.18 17.37
CA GLY A 120 18.99 -10.63 17.55
C GLY A 120 19.11 -11.43 16.25
N GLU A 121 19.06 -12.74 16.42
CA GLU A 121 19.12 -13.70 15.30
C GLU A 121 17.70 -14.19 14.95
N PRO A 122 17.47 -14.71 13.72
CA PRO A 122 16.18 -15.20 13.31
C PRO A 122 15.75 -16.40 14.16
N LEU A 123 14.45 -16.50 14.42
CA LEU A 123 13.89 -17.61 15.19
C LEU A 123 14.07 -18.94 14.44
N ALA A 124 14.30 -20.04 15.19
CA ALA A 124 14.41 -21.37 14.59
C ALA A 124 13.16 -21.75 13.77
N THR A 125 11.99 -21.22 14.13
CA THR A 125 10.71 -21.42 13.44
C THR A 125 10.63 -20.76 12.05
N GLU A 126 11.57 -19.88 11.72
CA GLU A 126 11.66 -19.27 10.38
C GLU A 126 12.30 -20.21 9.33
N PHE A 127 12.82 -21.33 9.78
CA PHE A 127 13.43 -22.34 8.92
C PHE A 127 12.57 -23.59 8.86
N ALA A 128 12.60 -24.26 7.72
CA ALA A 128 11.94 -25.56 7.55
C ALA A 128 12.53 -26.60 8.48
N ASP A 129 11.72 -27.60 8.81
CA ASP A 129 12.18 -28.72 9.62
C ASP A 129 13.34 -29.45 8.93
N GLY A 130 14.45 -29.61 9.64
CA GLY A 130 15.68 -30.20 9.08
C GLY A 130 16.56 -29.24 8.27
N TYR A 131 16.21 -27.94 8.17
CA TYR A 131 17.10 -26.97 7.55
C TYR A 131 18.42 -26.85 8.32
N PRO A 132 19.59 -27.02 7.65
CA PRO A 132 20.88 -27.06 8.35
C PRO A 132 21.19 -25.76 9.10
N GLU A 133 21.52 -25.85 10.38
CA GLU A 133 21.85 -24.65 11.17
C GLU A 133 23.06 -23.90 10.59
N ALA A 134 24.05 -24.61 10.05
CA ALA A 134 25.23 -24.02 9.43
C ALA A 134 24.95 -23.17 8.17
N ARG A 135 23.74 -23.27 7.57
CA ARG A 135 23.29 -22.45 6.43
C ARG A 135 22.49 -21.21 6.88
N ARG A 136 22.15 -21.13 8.17
CA ARG A 136 21.43 -19.97 8.69
C ARG A 136 22.35 -18.74 8.73
N PRO A 137 21.85 -17.55 8.34
CA PRO A 137 22.64 -16.33 8.47
C PRO A 137 22.96 -16.04 9.95
N ARG A 138 24.12 -15.46 10.21
CA ARG A 138 24.50 -14.88 11.49
C ARG A 138 24.37 -13.36 11.39
N PHE A 139 23.14 -12.87 11.46
CA PHE A 139 22.83 -11.46 11.18
C PHE A 139 23.67 -10.49 12.00
N GLN A 140 23.96 -10.80 13.26
CA GLN A 140 24.82 -9.93 14.06
C GLN A 140 26.22 -9.77 13.44
N ARG A 141 26.83 -10.86 12.92
CA ARG A 141 28.14 -10.79 12.28
C ARG A 141 28.06 -10.15 10.88
N GLU A 142 27.07 -10.57 10.08
CA GLU A 142 26.88 -10.08 8.71
C GLU A 142 26.57 -8.56 8.73
N SER A 143 25.65 -8.11 9.59
CA SER A 143 25.33 -6.66 9.73
C SER A 143 26.49 -5.85 10.31
N GLU A 144 27.23 -6.40 11.28
CA GLU A 144 28.40 -5.72 11.85
C GLU A 144 29.49 -5.45 10.81
N TYR A 145 29.69 -6.38 9.87
CA TYR A 145 30.61 -6.19 8.74
C TYR A 145 30.21 -4.95 7.92
N PHE A 146 28.93 -4.81 7.55
CA PHE A 146 28.44 -3.69 6.75
C PHE A 146 28.41 -2.36 7.54
N ARG A 147 28.29 -2.41 8.88
CA ARG A 147 28.34 -1.25 9.76
C ARG A 147 29.75 -0.77 10.08
N THR A 148 30.77 -1.55 9.75
CA THR A 148 32.15 -1.22 10.07
C THR A 148 32.82 -0.48 8.91
N VAL A 149 33.10 0.79 9.10
CA VAL A 149 33.81 1.62 8.12
C VAL A 149 35.30 1.62 8.43
N PRO A 150 36.18 1.28 7.46
CA PRO A 150 37.63 1.31 7.65
C PRO A 150 38.09 2.65 8.18
N GLY A 151 38.87 2.63 9.26
CA GLY A 151 39.41 3.84 9.91
C GLY A 151 38.44 4.63 10.81
N ARG A 152 37.16 4.25 10.85
CA ARG A 152 36.15 4.87 11.75
C ARG A 152 35.56 3.89 12.76
N GLY A 153 35.62 2.57 12.48
CA GLY A 153 34.98 1.55 13.30
C GLY A 153 33.49 1.39 13.01
N ARG A 154 32.77 0.88 13.98
CA ARG A 154 31.31 0.65 13.91
C ARG A 154 30.55 1.96 13.89
N ILE A 155 29.60 2.10 12.96
CA ILE A 155 28.76 3.29 12.81
C ILE A 155 27.50 3.14 13.68
N GLU A 156 27.16 4.20 14.39
CA GLU A 156 25.95 4.37 15.19
C GLU A 156 25.11 5.55 14.65
N ALA A 157 23.87 5.69 15.14
CA ALA A 157 22.98 6.76 14.70
C ALA A 157 23.60 8.18 14.90
N ASP A 158 24.35 8.37 16.00
CA ASP A 158 24.99 9.65 16.31
C ASP A 158 26.19 9.99 15.39
N ASP A 159 26.72 9.00 14.68
CA ASP A 159 27.72 9.24 13.62
C ASP A 159 27.07 9.77 12.34
N LEU A 160 25.84 9.36 12.06
CA LEU A 160 25.08 9.74 10.87
C LEU A 160 24.37 11.06 11.05
N VAL A 161 23.78 11.30 12.23
CA VAL A 161 22.90 12.45 12.48
C VAL A 161 23.33 13.27 13.70
N GLU A 162 22.99 14.55 13.64
CA GLU A 162 23.06 15.51 14.74
C GLU A 162 21.64 15.99 15.02
N PHE A 163 21.10 15.66 16.21
CA PHE A 163 19.76 16.08 16.59
C PHE A 163 19.77 17.51 17.19
N ILE A 164 18.88 18.34 16.67
CA ILE A 164 18.63 19.69 17.17
C ILE A 164 17.20 19.71 17.72
N GLN A 165 17.04 19.80 19.03
CA GLN A 165 15.74 19.84 19.68
C GLN A 165 15.21 21.26 19.81
N VAL A 166 13.97 21.51 19.43
CA VAL A 166 13.25 22.76 19.70
C VAL A 166 12.86 22.77 21.18
N LYS A 167 13.44 23.70 21.94
CA LYS A 167 13.18 23.89 23.38
C LYS A 167 12.61 25.27 23.64
N GLY A 168 11.53 25.36 24.44
CA GLY A 168 10.87 26.65 24.69
C GLY A 168 10.33 27.34 23.44
N GLY A 169 9.95 26.55 22.42
CA GLY A 169 9.38 27.06 21.17
C GLY A 169 10.40 27.52 20.12
N SER A 170 11.72 27.38 20.35
CA SER A 170 12.72 27.76 19.34
C SER A 170 13.99 26.93 19.42
N ALA A 171 14.75 26.90 18.32
CA ALA A 171 16.10 26.34 18.26
C ALA A 171 16.96 27.07 17.24
N GLU A 172 18.25 27.28 17.54
CA GLU A 172 19.24 27.69 16.57
C GLU A 172 19.75 26.47 15.81
N ILE A 173 19.58 26.47 14.48
CA ILE A 173 19.99 25.35 13.60
C ILE A 173 21.47 25.43 13.29
N VAL A 174 21.94 26.63 12.93
CA VAL A 174 23.35 27.05 12.75
C VAL A 174 23.42 28.51 13.17
N PRO A 175 24.60 29.05 13.43
CA PRO A 175 24.75 30.46 13.85
C PRO A 175 23.97 31.42 12.92
N GLY A 176 23.07 32.19 13.53
CA GLY A 176 22.24 33.17 12.84
C GLY A 176 20.91 32.60 12.21
N ILE A 177 20.75 31.30 12.13
CA ILE A 177 19.55 30.68 11.59
C ILE A 177 18.73 29.98 12.70
N THR A 178 17.55 30.48 12.97
CA THR A 178 16.68 30.01 14.04
C THR A 178 15.34 29.53 13.49
N ILE A 179 14.85 28.42 14.03
CA ILE A 179 13.46 27.97 13.84
C ILE A 179 12.64 28.33 15.08
N VAL A 180 11.43 28.85 14.84
CA VAL A 180 10.45 29.15 15.91
C VAL A 180 9.18 28.35 15.63
N ASP A 181 8.79 27.57 16.60
CA ASP A 181 7.58 26.76 16.58
C ASP A 181 6.41 27.56 17.17
N GLN A 182 5.39 27.85 16.34
CA GLN A 182 4.17 28.58 16.72
C GLN A 182 2.93 27.66 16.82
N GLY A 183 3.14 26.35 16.92
CA GLY A 183 2.06 25.38 16.91
C GLY A 183 1.76 24.88 15.50
N ASP A 184 0.86 25.51 14.77
CA ASP A 184 0.48 25.10 13.40
C ASP A 184 1.46 25.59 12.33
N ALA A 185 2.34 26.52 12.67
CA ALA A 185 3.31 27.08 11.75
C ALA A 185 4.73 27.07 12.33
N LEU A 186 5.71 26.97 11.43
CA LEU A 186 7.12 27.11 11.71
C LEU A 186 7.64 28.39 11.05
N VAL A 187 8.30 29.24 11.82
CA VAL A 187 8.92 30.46 11.33
C VAL A 187 10.42 30.25 11.26
N ILE A 188 11.01 30.51 10.10
CA ILE A 188 12.46 30.50 9.91
C ILE A 188 12.96 31.94 9.98
N ARG A 189 13.93 32.16 10.87
CA ARG A 189 14.61 33.44 11.05
C ARG A 189 16.05 33.38 10.54
N ASP A 190 16.42 34.38 9.80
CA ASP A 190 17.80 34.59 9.31
C ASP A 190 18.31 35.89 9.85
N ASN A 191 19.36 35.84 10.69
CA ASN A 191 19.92 36.98 11.37
C ASN A 191 18.87 37.89 12.06
N GLY A 192 17.92 37.22 12.74
CA GLY A 192 16.85 37.87 13.52
C GLY A 192 15.64 38.35 12.70
N LYS A 193 15.63 38.17 11.35
CA LYS A 193 14.50 38.50 10.48
C LYS A 193 13.70 37.26 10.10
N ASP A 194 12.39 37.33 10.18
CA ASP A 194 11.49 36.28 9.70
C ASP A 194 11.53 36.27 8.16
N ILE A 195 12.04 35.15 7.58
CA ILE A 195 12.21 35.01 6.13
C ILE A 195 11.19 34.05 5.51
N ALA A 196 10.65 33.11 6.30
CA ALA A 196 9.66 32.15 5.85
C ALA A 196 8.73 31.76 7.00
N VAL A 197 7.44 31.54 6.66
CA VAL A 197 6.45 30.93 7.52
C VAL A 197 5.86 29.77 6.74
N VAL A 198 5.93 28.55 7.28
CA VAL A 198 5.46 27.31 6.65
C VAL A 198 4.65 26.49 7.65
N GLY A 199 3.82 25.57 7.17
CA GLY A 199 3.06 24.69 8.05
C GLY A 199 3.96 23.76 8.88
N ALA A 200 3.61 23.52 10.13
CA ALA A 200 4.29 22.54 10.98
C ALA A 200 3.93 21.08 10.61
N THR A 201 2.91 20.88 9.80
CA THR A 201 2.54 19.63 9.15
C THR A 201 2.82 19.70 7.66
N VAL A 202 3.22 18.59 7.06
CA VAL A 202 3.49 18.49 5.62
C VAL A 202 2.33 17.81 4.95
N SER A 203 1.65 18.53 4.06
CA SER A 203 0.64 17.95 3.18
C SER A 203 1.34 17.36 1.96
N LEU A 204 1.09 16.08 1.71
CA LEU A 204 1.49 15.47 0.45
C LEU A 204 0.68 16.08 -0.70
N PRO A 205 1.27 16.29 -1.90
CA PRO A 205 0.55 16.83 -3.05
C PRO A 205 -0.76 16.06 -3.26
N SER A 206 -1.84 16.79 -3.52
CA SER A 206 -3.09 16.17 -3.93
C SER A 206 -2.79 15.34 -5.17
N ARG A 207 -3.03 14.03 -5.08
CA ARG A 207 -3.16 13.26 -6.29
C ARG A 207 -4.34 13.86 -7.02
N THR A 208 -4.13 14.30 -8.24
CA THR A 208 -5.26 14.43 -9.13
C THR A 208 -5.96 13.09 -9.06
N SER A 209 -7.13 13.05 -8.40
CA SER A 209 -8.06 11.96 -8.67
C SER A 209 -8.23 12.07 -10.17
N SER A 210 -7.50 11.27 -10.92
CA SER A 210 -7.83 11.05 -12.29
C SER A 210 -9.24 10.48 -12.21
N THR A 211 -10.21 11.37 -12.34
CA THR A 211 -11.51 10.97 -12.82
C THR A 211 -11.19 10.00 -13.91
N ASP A 212 -11.46 8.74 -13.64
CA ASP A 212 -11.21 7.57 -14.47
C ASP A 212 -10.65 7.97 -15.84
N PRO A 213 -9.36 7.84 -16.14
CA PRO A 213 -8.91 8.13 -17.48
C PRO A 213 -9.72 7.19 -18.38
N ASP A 214 -10.32 7.75 -19.40
CA ASP A 214 -11.01 7.02 -20.49
C ASP A 214 -10.00 6.16 -21.31
N VAL A 215 -8.85 5.92 -20.76
CA VAL A 215 -7.81 5.05 -21.26
C VAL A 215 -8.15 3.64 -20.81
N SER A 216 -9.05 3.02 -21.54
CA SER A 216 -8.99 1.58 -21.71
C SER A 216 -7.67 1.29 -22.40
N PRO A 217 -6.64 0.74 -21.75
CA PRO A 217 -5.46 0.32 -22.46
C PRO A 217 -5.93 -0.70 -23.49
N ALA A 218 -5.67 -0.42 -24.76
CA ALA A 218 -5.94 -1.37 -25.81
C ALA A 218 -5.36 -2.74 -25.40
N SER A 219 -6.21 -3.71 -25.12
CA SER A 219 -5.93 -5.17 -25.06
C SER A 219 -4.68 -5.65 -24.32
N TRP A 220 -4.20 -4.99 -23.25
CA TRP A 220 -3.13 -5.59 -22.46
C TRP A 220 -3.71 -6.74 -21.61
N VAL A 221 -3.15 -7.93 -21.77
CA VAL A 221 -3.54 -9.14 -21.03
C VAL A 221 -2.45 -9.50 -20.04
N ALA A 222 -2.83 -9.73 -18.79
CA ALA A 222 -1.91 -10.20 -17.76
C ALA A 222 -1.31 -11.57 -18.17
N PRO A 223 0.00 -11.78 -17.99
CA PRO A 223 0.60 -13.07 -18.29
C PRO A 223 0.15 -14.15 -17.29
N SER A 224 0.14 -15.40 -17.70
CA SER A 224 -0.05 -16.50 -16.77
C SER A 224 1.16 -16.67 -15.83
N PHE A 225 2.37 -16.32 -16.30
CA PHE A 225 3.58 -16.21 -15.49
C PHE A 225 4.52 -15.16 -16.05
N GLY A 226 5.04 -14.29 -15.19
CA GLY A 226 5.94 -13.22 -15.62
C GLY A 226 6.19 -12.16 -14.55
N VAL A 227 6.96 -11.13 -14.90
CA VAL A 227 7.25 -9.99 -14.03
C VAL A 227 7.09 -8.69 -14.78
N THR A 228 6.33 -7.75 -14.19
CA THR A 228 6.34 -6.34 -14.58
C THR A 228 7.24 -5.57 -13.63
N VAL A 229 8.22 -4.87 -14.14
CA VAL A 229 9.09 -3.99 -13.36
C VAL A 229 8.38 -2.65 -13.20
N LEU A 230 8.14 -2.23 -11.95
CA LEU A 230 7.47 -0.97 -11.60
C LEU A 230 8.47 0.16 -11.41
N GLY A 231 9.63 -0.20 -10.90
CA GLY A 231 10.82 0.61 -10.77
C GLY A 231 12.04 -0.28 -10.81
N ALA A 232 13.11 0.17 -11.45
CA ALA A 232 14.34 -0.59 -11.64
C ALA A 232 15.56 0.06 -11.01
N SER A 233 15.39 1.23 -10.36
CA SER A 233 16.50 2.03 -9.87
C SER A 233 16.58 2.08 -8.35
N HIS A 234 17.59 2.72 -7.81
CA HIS A 234 17.82 2.92 -6.38
C HIS A 234 17.32 4.31 -5.92
N GLY A 235 17.30 4.53 -4.60
CA GLY A 235 16.76 5.76 -3.99
C GLY A 235 17.49 7.06 -4.36
N PHE A 236 18.71 6.99 -4.92
CA PHE A 236 19.51 8.18 -5.31
C PHE A 236 19.49 8.47 -6.82
N ASP A 237 18.80 7.71 -7.64
CA ASP A 237 18.64 8.04 -9.07
C ASP A 237 17.51 9.07 -9.22
N PRO A 238 17.79 10.31 -9.65
CA PRO A 238 16.77 11.35 -9.75
C PRO A 238 15.63 11.00 -10.69
N SER A 239 15.93 10.33 -11.80
CA SER A 239 14.99 10.02 -12.88
C SER A 239 14.33 8.65 -12.77
N GLY A 240 14.88 7.72 -11.97
CA GLY A 240 14.39 6.36 -11.80
C GLY A 240 13.41 6.23 -10.63
N LYS A 241 12.57 5.22 -10.69
CA LYS A 241 11.76 4.78 -9.55
C LYS A 241 12.54 3.74 -8.75
N THR A 242 12.28 3.70 -7.45
CA THR A 242 12.83 2.65 -6.57
C THR A 242 12.38 1.27 -7.02
N THR A 243 13.21 0.27 -6.73
CA THR A 243 13.00 -1.10 -7.22
C THR A 243 11.74 -1.73 -6.67
N GLY A 244 10.92 -2.26 -7.56
CA GLY A 244 9.73 -2.99 -7.19
C GLY A 244 9.05 -3.66 -8.39
N PHE A 245 8.26 -4.70 -8.11
CA PHE A 245 7.74 -5.58 -9.15
C PHE A 245 6.29 -5.98 -8.96
N LEU A 246 5.63 -6.39 -10.05
CA LEU A 246 4.48 -7.27 -10.04
C LEU A 246 4.93 -8.67 -10.50
N LEU A 247 4.86 -9.65 -9.61
CA LEU A 247 5.00 -11.05 -9.96
C LEU A 247 3.62 -11.58 -10.38
N TRP A 248 3.48 -11.93 -11.63
CA TRP A 248 2.26 -12.51 -12.21
C TRP A 248 2.27 -14.02 -12.08
N MET A 249 1.17 -14.57 -11.56
CA MET A 249 0.91 -16.01 -11.47
C MET A 249 -0.59 -16.25 -11.66
N GLY A 250 -0.96 -17.07 -12.65
CA GLY A 250 -2.36 -17.36 -12.96
C GLY A 250 -3.19 -16.12 -13.35
N GLY A 251 -2.57 -15.13 -14.02
CA GLY A 251 -3.26 -13.91 -14.46
C GLY A 251 -3.49 -12.86 -13.34
N ARG A 252 -3.06 -13.12 -12.11
CA ARG A 252 -3.10 -12.20 -10.96
C ARG A 252 -1.70 -11.87 -10.49
N ALA A 253 -1.54 -10.82 -9.70
CA ALA A 253 -0.21 -10.37 -9.29
C ALA A 253 -0.02 -10.33 -7.77
N ILE A 254 1.24 -10.48 -7.37
CA ILE A 254 1.75 -10.16 -6.04
C ILE A 254 2.71 -9.00 -6.23
N LEU A 255 2.58 -7.94 -5.43
CA LEU A 255 3.56 -6.86 -5.37
C LEU A 255 4.81 -7.32 -4.63
N VAL A 256 5.96 -6.93 -5.12
CA VAL A 256 7.26 -7.09 -4.44
C VAL A 256 7.84 -5.71 -4.25
N ASP A 257 8.09 -5.31 -3.01
CA ASP A 257 8.68 -4.02 -2.64
C ASP A 257 8.10 -2.83 -3.44
N PRO A 258 6.80 -2.55 -3.31
CA PRO A 258 6.16 -1.56 -4.16
C PRO A 258 6.74 -0.16 -3.97
N PRO A 259 7.17 0.52 -5.05
CA PRO A 259 7.47 1.95 -5.01
C PRO A 259 6.25 2.76 -4.55
N THR A 260 6.48 3.96 -4.05
CA THR A 260 5.39 4.90 -3.75
C THR A 260 4.54 5.15 -4.98
N ASP A 261 3.22 5.40 -4.77
CA ASP A 261 2.26 5.70 -5.83
C ASP A 261 2.02 4.57 -6.86
N THR A 262 2.51 3.37 -6.56
CA THR A 262 2.30 2.17 -7.40
C THR A 262 0.80 1.94 -7.68
N THR A 263 -0.06 2.11 -6.70
CA THR A 263 -1.50 1.86 -6.84
C THR A 263 -2.16 2.79 -7.84
N ASP A 264 -1.79 4.07 -7.83
CA ASP A 264 -2.32 5.06 -8.81
C ASP A 264 -1.77 4.79 -10.21
N TYR A 265 -0.49 4.42 -10.31
CA TYR A 265 0.11 4.02 -11.58
C TYR A 265 -0.64 2.84 -12.22
N LEU A 266 -0.97 1.82 -11.43
CA LEU A 266 -1.66 0.63 -11.92
C LEU A 266 -3.13 0.93 -12.29
N ARG A 267 -3.83 1.72 -11.48
CA ARG A 267 -5.19 2.18 -11.78
C ARG A 267 -5.25 2.95 -13.10
N ALA A 268 -4.30 3.87 -13.33
CA ALA A 268 -4.21 4.64 -14.57
C ALA A 268 -3.99 3.74 -15.80
N ARG A 269 -3.53 2.51 -15.62
CA ARG A 269 -3.34 1.50 -16.67
C ARG A 269 -4.42 0.42 -16.71
N GLY A 270 -5.53 0.63 -15.97
CA GLY A 270 -6.68 -0.28 -16.00
C GLY A 270 -6.50 -1.55 -15.17
N ILE A 271 -5.40 -1.69 -14.39
CA ILE A 271 -5.22 -2.82 -13.49
C ILE A 271 -6.01 -2.56 -12.21
N ALA A 272 -7.02 -3.40 -11.97
CA ALA A 272 -7.87 -3.27 -10.80
C ALA A 272 -7.08 -3.62 -9.52
N PRO A 273 -7.30 -2.90 -8.39
CA PRO A 273 -6.64 -3.18 -7.13
C PRO A 273 -6.80 -4.64 -6.67
N LYS A 274 -7.96 -5.21 -6.83
CA LYS A 274 -8.26 -6.62 -6.47
C LYS A 274 -7.52 -7.67 -7.31
N THR A 275 -6.93 -7.30 -8.44
CA THR A 275 -6.03 -8.19 -9.19
C THR A 275 -4.76 -8.48 -8.40
N ILE A 276 -4.45 -7.62 -7.41
CA ILE A 276 -3.26 -7.71 -6.56
C ILE A 276 -3.72 -8.00 -5.13
N ASP A 277 -3.51 -9.21 -4.66
CA ASP A 277 -4.00 -9.69 -3.37
C ASP A 277 -2.90 -10.00 -2.36
N GLY A 278 -1.65 -9.69 -2.68
CA GLY A 278 -0.52 -9.90 -1.79
C GLY A 278 0.63 -8.94 -2.03
N VAL A 279 1.45 -8.78 -1.01
CA VAL A 279 2.73 -8.09 -1.03
C VAL A 279 3.80 -9.04 -0.49
N ILE A 280 4.92 -9.14 -1.19
CA ILE A 280 6.17 -9.69 -0.66
C ILE A 280 7.01 -8.50 -0.22
N LEU A 281 7.39 -8.48 1.05
CA LEU A 281 8.31 -7.50 1.62
C LEU A 281 9.67 -8.16 1.78
N THR A 282 10.68 -7.71 1.02
CA THR A 282 12.01 -8.31 1.06
C THR A 282 12.80 -7.83 2.28
N HIS A 283 12.73 -6.55 2.61
CA HIS A 283 13.41 -5.94 3.77
C HIS A 283 12.87 -4.52 4.06
N CYS A 284 13.43 -3.86 5.09
CA CYS A 284 12.89 -2.60 5.62
C CYS A 284 13.72 -1.35 5.27
N HIS A 285 14.51 -1.33 4.19
CA HIS A 285 15.06 -0.09 3.65
C HIS A 285 13.94 0.78 3.09
N ALA A 286 14.11 2.11 3.15
CA ALA A 286 13.06 3.06 2.77
C ALA A 286 12.68 2.98 1.27
N ASP A 287 13.60 2.59 0.39
CA ASP A 287 13.34 2.42 -1.04
C ASP A 287 12.66 1.09 -1.42
N HIS A 288 12.43 0.21 -0.46
CA HIS A 288 11.74 -1.07 -0.64
C HIS A 288 10.40 -1.14 0.07
N ASP A 289 10.30 -0.56 1.28
CA ASP A 289 9.08 -0.68 2.09
C ASP A 289 8.12 0.52 1.96
N ALA A 290 8.54 1.63 1.35
CA ALA A 290 7.80 2.90 1.34
C ALA A 290 6.36 2.80 0.78
N GLY A 291 6.13 2.00 -0.25
CA GLY A 291 4.81 1.80 -0.85
C GLY A 291 4.00 0.66 -0.23
N THR A 292 4.61 -0.16 0.64
CA THR A 292 3.97 -1.36 1.20
C THR A 292 2.74 -0.99 2.00
N PHE A 293 2.85 -0.05 2.93
CA PHE A 293 1.72 0.35 3.78
C PHE A 293 0.61 1.03 2.99
N GLN A 294 0.96 1.77 1.94
CA GLN A 294 0.01 2.37 1.00
C GLN A 294 -0.88 1.29 0.36
N LYS A 295 -0.29 0.18 -0.09
CA LYS A 295 -1.04 -0.94 -0.65
C LYS A 295 -1.88 -1.66 0.40
N LEU A 296 -1.36 -1.86 1.62
CA LEU A 296 -2.09 -2.49 2.73
C LEU A 296 -3.36 -1.72 3.10
N LEU A 297 -3.39 -0.40 2.91
CA LEU A 297 -4.52 0.47 3.24
C LEU A 297 -5.45 0.77 2.06
N GLU A 298 -5.12 0.31 0.85
CA GLU A 298 -5.83 0.73 -0.36
C GLU A 298 -7.28 0.22 -0.43
N GLU A 299 -7.48 -1.05 -0.11
CA GLU A 299 -8.78 -1.69 -0.29
C GLU A 299 -9.04 -2.74 0.79
N SER A 300 -9.42 -3.97 0.42
CA SER A 300 -9.61 -5.06 1.36
C SER A 300 -8.28 -5.55 1.92
N GLN A 301 -8.35 -6.20 3.09
CA GLN A 301 -7.18 -6.84 3.70
C GLN A 301 -6.50 -7.79 2.72
N ILE A 302 -5.19 -7.63 2.55
CA ILE A 302 -4.37 -8.42 1.64
C ILE A 302 -3.34 -9.28 2.38
N SER A 303 -2.74 -10.24 1.68
CA SER A 303 -1.69 -11.10 2.20
C SER A 303 -0.35 -10.38 2.23
N LEU A 304 0.38 -10.47 3.34
CA LEU A 304 1.77 -10.01 3.46
C LEU A 304 2.69 -11.24 3.65
N TYR A 305 3.59 -11.44 2.70
CA TYR A 305 4.57 -12.53 2.70
C TYR A 305 5.94 -11.97 3.07
N THR A 306 6.47 -12.38 4.20
CA THR A 306 7.84 -12.09 4.64
C THR A 306 8.19 -13.02 5.80
N THR A 307 9.44 -12.99 6.29
CA THR A 307 9.80 -13.74 7.48
C THR A 307 9.31 -13.06 8.75
N PRO A 308 9.06 -13.80 9.85
CA PRO A 308 8.72 -13.20 11.14
C PRO A 308 9.73 -12.13 11.60
N HIS A 309 11.01 -12.34 11.32
CA HIS A 309 12.08 -11.41 11.70
C HIS A 309 11.97 -10.06 10.98
N ILE A 310 11.76 -10.08 9.66
CA ILE A 310 11.53 -8.87 8.84
C ILE A 310 10.19 -8.22 9.21
N LEU A 311 9.13 -9.02 9.46
CA LEU A 311 7.86 -8.49 9.91
C LEU A 311 8.00 -7.71 11.23
N GLY A 312 8.74 -8.27 12.19
CA GLY A 312 9.00 -7.58 13.47
C GLY A 312 9.68 -6.23 13.25
N SER A 313 10.68 -6.18 12.35
CA SER A 313 11.35 -4.95 11.95
C SER A 313 10.38 -3.94 11.32
N PHE A 314 9.58 -4.38 10.37
CA PHE A 314 8.55 -3.57 9.72
C PHE A 314 7.54 -2.98 10.72
N LEU A 315 7.02 -3.79 11.63
CA LEU A 315 6.06 -3.33 12.64
C LEU A 315 6.66 -2.29 13.58
N ARG A 316 7.89 -2.49 14.08
CA ARG A 316 8.57 -1.51 14.94
C ARG A 316 8.87 -0.21 14.19
N LYS A 317 9.37 -0.28 12.95
CA LYS A 317 9.60 0.89 12.09
C LYS A 317 8.32 1.69 11.88
N TYR A 318 7.25 1.01 11.44
CA TYR A 318 5.98 1.71 11.14
C TYR A 318 5.21 2.13 12.39
N SER A 319 5.36 1.46 13.53
CA SER A 319 4.89 1.93 14.82
C SER A 319 5.59 3.25 15.21
N ALA A 320 6.91 3.30 15.04
CA ALA A 320 7.68 4.52 15.27
C ALA A 320 7.30 5.66 14.30
N LEU A 321 7.05 5.36 13.01
CA LEU A 321 6.62 6.35 12.01
C LEU A 321 5.20 6.85 12.26
N SER A 322 4.24 5.96 12.45
CA SER A 322 2.81 6.29 12.48
C SER A 322 2.28 6.66 13.87
N GLY A 323 2.98 6.27 14.94
CA GLY A 323 2.49 6.35 16.31
C GLY A 323 1.39 5.36 16.64
N LEU A 324 1.09 4.40 15.75
CA LEU A 324 0.15 3.31 15.98
C LEU A 324 0.84 2.15 16.69
N SER A 325 0.10 1.37 17.50
CA SER A 325 0.66 0.19 18.13
C SER A 325 0.96 -0.92 17.09
N GLU A 326 1.98 -1.75 17.35
CA GLU A 326 2.29 -2.90 16.51
C GLU A 326 1.10 -3.85 16.35
N ASP A 327 0.32 -4.06 17.42
CA ASP A 327 -0.89 -4.88 17.38
C ASP A 327 -1.94 -4.34 16.40
N LEU A 328 -2.09 -3.01 16.33
CA LEU A 328 -3.01 -2.40 15.38
C LEU A 328 -2.49 -2.53 13.95
N LEU A 329 -1.21 -2.26 13.72
CA LEU A 329 -0.57 -2.42 12.43
C LEU A 329 -0.68 -3.86 11.93
N ARG A 330 -0.44 -4.87 12.80
CA ARG A 330 -0.54 -6.27 12.46
C ARG A 330 -1.93 -6.71 11.99
N ARG A 331 -2.99 -6.02 12.41
CA ARG A 331 -4.38 -6.30 11.98
C ARG A 331 -4.71 -5.72 10.60
N THR A 332 -3.83 -4.92 10.00
CA THR A 332 -4.09 -4.30 8.69
C THR A 332 -3.84 -5.24 7.50
N PHE A 333 -3.32 -6.43 7.72
CA PHE A 333 -3.02 -7.43 6.69
C PHE A 333 -3.13 -8.86 7.23
N SER A 334 -3.25 -9.82 6.32
CA SER A 334 -3.14 -11.25 6.61
C SER A 334 -1.68 -11.67 6.49
N PHE A 335 -1.03 -11.97 7.62
CA PHE A 335 0.36 -12.39 7.61
C PHE A 335 0.52 -13.85 7.20
N HIS A 336 1.29 -14.08 6.16
CA HIS A 336 1.72 -15.38 5.69
C HIS A 336 3.22 -15.56 5.96
N PRO A 337 3.60 -16.25 7.04
CA PRO A 337 5.00 -16.41 7.41
C PRO A 337 5.74 -17.22 6.35
N VAL A 338 6.80 -16.63 5.83
CA VAL A 338 7.74 -17.31 4.94
C VAL A 338 8.69 -18.14 5.80
N ARG A 339 8.89 -19.39 5.42
CA ARG A 339 9.90 -20.30 6.04
C ARG A 339 10.98 -20.61 5.03
N ILE A 340 12.23 -20.30 5.39
CA ILE A 340 13.39 -20.61 4.55
C ILE A 340 13.57 -22.12 4.45
N GLY A 341 13.72 -22.63 3.22
CA GLY A 341 13.84 -24.06 2.95
C GLY A 341 12.49 -24.80 2.82
N ALA A 342 11.36 -24.07 2.79
CA ALA A 342 10.05 -24.62 2.46
C ALA A 342 9.35 -23.73 1.40
N PRO A 343 8.56 -24.31 0.49
CA PRO A 343 7.80 -23.54 -0.48
C PRO A 343 6.58 -22.87 0.15
N VAL A 344 6.25 -21.71 -0.38
CA VAL A 344 4.94 -21.08 -0.22
C VAL A 344 4.14 -21.34 -1.50
N HIS A 345 3.04 -22.09 -1.38
CA HIS A 345 2.18 -22.37 -2.52
C HIS A 345 1.22 -21.21 -2.79
N VAL A 346 1.28 -20.67 -3.99
CA VAL A 346 0.43 -19.55 -4.42
C VAL A 346 -0.08 -19.81 -5.83
N ARG A 347 -1.39 -19.83 -6.02
CA ARG A 347 -2.06 -19.90 -7.33
C ARG A 347 -1.55 -20.99 -8.28
N GLY A 348 -1.27 -22.18 -7.72
CA GLY A 348 -0.75 -23.30 -8.48
C GLY A 348 0.74 -23.26 -8.80
N GLY A 349 1.44 -22.27 -8.27
CA GLY A 349 2.91 -22.19 -8.30
C GLY A 349 3.51 -22.25 -6.90
N GLU A 350 4.82 -22.12 -6.84
CA GLU A 350 5.62 -22.18 -5.62
C GLU A 350 6.60 -21.02 -5.55
N LEU A 351 6.77 -20.45 -4.35
CA LEU A 351 7.79 -19.46 -4.03
C LEU A 351 8.75 -20.07 -3.02
N TRP A 352 10.04 -20.06 -3.32
CA TRP A 352 11.11 -20.55 -2.46
C TRP A 352 11.99 -19.40 -2.03
N PHE A 353 11.94 -19.06 -0.75
CA PHE A 353 12.64 -17.91 -0.19
C PHE A 353 14.01 -18.30 0.38
N LYS A 354 14.93 -17.35 0.32
CA LYS A 354 16.29 -17.45 0.87
C LYS A 354 16.71 -16.12 1.47
N TYR A 355 17.45 -16.15 2.56
CA TYR A 355 18.11 -14.94 3.07
C TYR A 355 19.31 -14.61 2.20
N THR A 356 19.40 -13.36 1.78
CA THR A 356 20.51 -12.80 0.99
C THR A 356 21.62 -12.24 1.88
N LEU A 357 22.67 -11.72 1.31
CA LEU A 357 23.76 -11.06 2.04
C LEU A 357 23.62 -9.55 1.90
N HIS A 358 23.08 -8.93 2.93
CA HIS A 358 22.83 -7.49 2.94
C HIS A 358 23.03 -6.89 4.35
N SER A 359 23.01 -5.53 4.47
CA SER A 359 23.25 -4.83 5.73
C SER A 359 22.20 -5.08 6.81
N ILE A 360 20.97 -5.40 6.39
CA ILE A 360 19.86 -5.80 7.26
C ILE A 360 19.24 -7.10 6.74
N PRO A 361 18.47 -7.84 7.56
CA PRO A 361 17.82 -9.06 7.12
C PRO A 361 16.99 -8.84 5.86
N THR A 362 17.37 -9.52 4.79
CA THR A 362 16.79 -9.37 3.45
C THR A 362 16.54 -10.73 2.84
N ILE A 363 15.40 -10.90 2.16
CA ILE A 363 15.06 -12.12 1.42
C ILE A 363 15.03 -11.86 -0.08
N GLY A 364 15.57 -12.82 -0.83
CA GLY A 364 15.27 -13.04 -2.23
C GLY A 364 14.44 -14.30 -2.38
N PHE A 365 13.94 -14.57 -3.59
CA PHE A 365 13.14 -15.77 -3.82
C PHE A 365 13.19 -16.25 -5.26
N ASP A 366 12.88 -17.52 -5.43
CA ASP A 366 12.70 -18.19 -6.70
C ASP A 366 11.23 -18.59 -6.85
N ALA A 367 10.59 -18.16 -7.92
CA ALA A 367 9.20 -18.46 -8.25
C ALA A 367 9.13 -19.53 -9.33
N PHE A 368 8.29 -20.55 -9.13
CA PHE A 368 8.09 -21.67 -10.07
C PHE A 368 6.62 -21.75 -10.47
N TYR A 369 6.35 -21.86 -11.76
CA TYR A 369 5.01 -22.01 -12.30
C TYR A 369 5.04 -22.92 -13.54
N GLY A 370 4.40 -24.09 -13.44
CA GLY A 370 4.53 -25.13 -14.45
C GLY A 370 6.01 -25.57 -14.63
N ASN A 371 6.52 -25.46 -15.85
CA ASN A 371 7.91 -25.81 -16.18
C ASN A 371 8.83 -24.59 -16.30
N ARG A 372 8.45 -23.47 -15.72
CA ARG A 372 9.19 -22.20 -15.79
C ARG A 372 9.55 -21.70 -14.39
N SER A 373 10.59 -20.88 -14.34
CA SER A 373 11.04 -20.28 -13.09
C SER A 373 11.60 -18.88 -13.29
N ILE A 374 11.41 -18.03 -12.27
CA ILE A 374 11.95 -16.68 -12.19
C ILE A 374 12.67 -16.53 -10.86
N SER A 375 13.90 -15.99 -10.88
CA SER A 375 14.63 -15.62 -9.66
C SER A 375 14.60 -14.10 -9.45
N ILE A 376 14.31 -13.66 -8.23
CA ILE A 376 14.38 -12.26 -7.80
C ILE A 376 15.33 -12.21 -6.61
N SER A 377 16.43 -11.47 -6.78
CA SER A 377 17.52 -11.48 -5.78
C SER A 377 17.11 -10.83 -4.45
N GLY A 378 16.18 -9.84 -4.44
CA GLY A 378 16.17 -8.82 -3.39
C GLY A 378 17.51 -8.07 -3.41
N ASP A 379 17.76 -7.23 -2.42
CA ASP A 379 19.09 -6.64 -2.28
C ASP A 379 20.09 -7.65 -1.75
N THR A 380 21.26 -7.70 -2.35
CA THR A 380 22.29 -8.69 -2.01
C THR A 380 23.68 -8.26 -2.46
N LEU A 381 24.68 -8.61 -1.72
CA LEU A 381 26.06 -8.55 -2.19
C LEU A 381 26.44 -9.90 -2.85
N TYR A 382 26.40 -9.96 -4.19
CA TYR A 382 27.03 -11.01 -4.95
C TYR A 382 28.36 -10.50 -5.51
N ASP A 383 29.43 -10.79 -4.82
CA ASP A 383 30.81 -10.56 -5.23
C ASP A 383 31.66 -11.72 -4.70
N PRO A 384 32.01 -12.70 -5.56
CA PRO A 384 32.76 -13.90 -5.12
C PRO A 384 34.05 -13.55 -4.38
N LYS A 385 34.75 -12.47 -4.73
CA LYS A 385 35.98 -12.05 -4.05
C LYS A 385 35.67 -11.56 -2.64
N ARG A 386 34.69 -10.66 -2.51
CA ARG A 386 34.32 -10.09 -1.22
C ARG A 386 33.70 -11.14 -0.30
N VAL A 387 32.86 -12.01 -0.82
CA VAL A 387 32.24 -13.13 -0.07
C VAL A 387 33.35 -14.09 0.44
N THR A 388 34.39 -14.34 -0.35
CA THR A 388 35.56 -15.13 0.08
C THR A 388 36.31 -14.43 1.20
N GLU A 389 36.58 -13.11 1.08
CA GLU A 389 37.22 -12.34 2.14
C GLU A 389 36.41 -12.39 3.47
N MET A 390 35.09 -12.29 3.40
CA MET A 390 34.21 -12.41 4.57
C MET A 390 34.30 -13.79 5.20
N PHE A 391 34.36 -14.84 4.40
CA PHE A 391 34.54 -16.21 4.89
C PHE A 391 35.92 -16.37 5.58
N GLU A 392 37.00 -15.91 4.98
CA GLU A 392 38.35 -15.96 5.55
C GLU A 392 38.46 -15.17 6.86
N GLN A 393 37.69 -14.10 7.01
CA GLN A 393 37.58 -13.31 8.24
C GLN A 393 36.68 -13.96 9.31
N GLY A 394 36.06 -15.11 9.02
CA GLY A 394 35.16 -15.81 9.95
C GLY A 394 33.80 -15.15 10.17
N ILE A 395 33.39 -14.27 9.25
CA ILE A 395 32.06 -13.61 9.27
C ILE A 395 30.99 -14.59 8.82
N LEU A 396 31.27 -15.39 7.79
CA LEU A 396 30.40 -16.41 7.23
C LEU A 396 30.79 -17.81 7.67
N ASP A 397 29.79 -18.62 8.05
CA ASP A 397 29.98 -20.05 8.27
C ASP A 397 30.19 -20.78 6.92
N PRO A 398 30.90 -21.94 6.86
CA PRO A 398 31.25 -22.60 5.58
C PRO A 398 30.05 -22.89 4.67
N ALA A 399 28.95 -23.41 5.24
CA ALA A 399 27.76 -23.75 4.46
C ALA A 399 27.01 -22.49 3.97
N ARG A 400 27.04 -21.42 4.74
CA ARG A 400 26.50 -20.11 4.33
C ARG A 400 27.33 -19.50 3.20
N PHE A 401 28.65 -19.63 3.26
CA PHE A 401 29.56 -19.21 2.19
C PHE A 401 29.27 -19.95 0.87
N GLU A 402 29.08 -21.28 0.91
CA GLU A 402 28.70 -22.07 -0.25
C GLU A 402 27.39 -21.58 -0.91
N ASP A 403 26.40 -21.21 -0.11
CA ASP A 403 25.13 -20.70 -0.59
C ASP A 403 25.28 -19.31 -1.29
N LEU A 404 26.17 -18.45 -0.79
CA LEU A 404 26.34 -17.08 -1.26
C LEU A 404 27.28 -16.93 -2.44
N ILE A 405 28.24 -17.83 -2.61
CA ILE A 405 29.22 -17.75 -3.71
C ILE A 405 28.64 -18.23 -5.06
N GLY A 406 27.54 -18.99 -5.01
CA GLY A 406 26.86 -19.51 -6.21
C GLY A 406 25.89 -18.50 -6.83
N PHE A 407 25.90 -18.39 -8.17
CA PHE A 407 24.91 -17.59 -8.88
C PHE A 407 23.72 -18.46 -9.34
N PRO A 408 22.44 -18.04 -9.16
CA PRO A 408 21.28 -18.84 -9.54
C PRO A 408 21.00 -18.79 -11.05
N GLY A 409 21.95 -19.25 -11.86
CA GLY A 409 21.97 -19.13 -13.33
C GLY A 409 21.00 -20.02 -14.10
N HIS A 410 20.22 -20.91 -13.46
CA HIS A 410 19.39 -21.91 -14.12
C HIS A 410 17.94 -21.47 -14.44
N HIS A 411 17.51 -20.30 -13.93
CA HIS A 411 16.13 -19.83 -14.08
C HIS A 411 15.81 -19.30 -15.49
N SER A 412 14.53 -19.33 -15.87
CA SER A 412 14.04 -18.84 -17.16
C SER A 412 14.20 -17.33 -17.32
N ALA A 413 14.06 -16.57 -16.23
CA ALA A 413 14.40 -15.16 -16.12
C ALA A 413 15.00 -14.89 -14.74
N ILE A 414 15.93 -13.93 -14.66
CA ILE A 414 16.63 -13.57 -13.44
C ILE A 414 16.59 -12.05 -13.33
N LEU A 415 15.96 -11.53 -12.27
CA LEU A 415 16.03 -10.13 -11.89
C LEU A 415 17.02 -10.02 -10.73
N HIS A 416 18.17 -9.43 -10.99
CA HIS A 416 19.25 -9.31 -10.00
C HIS A 416 19.62 -7.86 -9.79
N GLU A 417 19.73 -7.49 -8.52
CA GLU A 417 20.17 -6.15 -8.16
C GLU A 417 21.64 -5.93 -8.58
N ALA A 418 21.96 -4.68 -8.86
CA ALA A 418 23.31 -4.20 -9.02
C ALA A 418 23.40 -2.78 -8.45
N GLY A 419 24.50 -2.46 -7.81
CA GLY A 419 24.59 -1.15 -7.17
C GLY A 419 26.00 -0.84 -6.68
N ILE A 420 26.08 0.02 -5.67
CA ILE A 420 27.34 0.54 -5.15
C ILE A 420 27.90 -0.37 -4.04
N PRO A 421 29.08 -1.01 -4.25
CA PRO A 421 29.72 -1.75 -3.18
C PRO A 421 30.05 -0.85 -1.95
N PRO A 422 30.11 -1.40 -0.73
CA PRO A 422 30.07 -2.83 -0.40
C PRO A 422 28.67 -3.38 -0.10
N LEU A 423 27.62 -2.57 -0.18
CA LEU A 423 26.26 -3.00 0.17
C LEU A 423 25.61 -3.81 -0.93
N HIS A 424 25.92 -3.52 -2.19
CA HIS A 424 25.27 -4.06 -3.37
C HIS A 424 26.25 -4.79 -4.29
N THR A 425 25.69 -5.61 -5.17
CA THR A 425 26.42 -6.36 -6.18
C THR A 425 27.10 -5.44 -7.19
N PRO A 426 28.46 -5.53 -7.36
CA PRO A 426 29.14 -4.76 -8.40
C PRO A 426 28.73 -5.24 -9.80
N VAL A 427 28.46 -4.33 -10.72
CA VAL A 427 28.16 -4.65 -12.13
C VAL A 427 29.28 -5.50 -12.75
N ALA A 428 30.54 -5.27 -12.35
CA ALA A 428 31.69 -6.03 -12.83
C ALA A 428 31.59 -7.53 -12.50
N ALA A 429 31.08 -7.89 -11.31
CA ALA A 429 30.90 -9.29 -10.93
C ALA A 429 29.84 -9.99 -11.82
N LEU A 430 28.78 -9.28 -12.20
CA LEU A 430 27.76 -9.80 -13.10
C LEU A 430 28.22 -9.87 -14.56
N ALA A 431 29.16 -9.02 -14.96
CA ALA A 431 29.74 -9.03 -16.29
C ALA A 431 30.59 -10.30 -16.56
N GLU A 432 31.13 -10.93 -15.51
CA GLU A 432 31.90 -12.19 -15.59
C GLU A 432 31.01 -13.44 -15.76
N LEU A 433 29.68 -13.32 -15.65
CA LEU A 433 28.77 -14.44 -15.83
C LEU A 433 28.76 -14.97 -17.27
N PRO A 434 28.45 -16.27 -17.49
CA PRO A 434 28.30 -16.83 -18.82
C PRO A 434 27.24 -16.11 -19.67
N ASP A 435 27.46 -16.03 -20.98
CA ASP A 435 26.58 -15.31 -21.90
C ASP A 435 25.13 -15.85 -21.95
N ASP A 436 24.97 -17.17 -21.77
CA ASP A 436 23.64 -17.78 -21.69
C ASP A 436 22.87 -17.35 -20.42
N VAL A 437 23.57 -17.08 -19.33
CA VAL A 437 22.99 -16.50 -18.10
C VAL A 437 22.65 -15.02 -18.33
N LYS A 438 23.58 -14.22 -18.87
CA LYS A 438 23.36 -12.80 -19.16
C LYS A 438 22.16 -12.56 -20.08
N LYS A 439 21.88 -13.44 -21.02
CA LYS A 439 20.69 -13.37 -21.89
C LYS A 439 19.36 -13.45 -21.13
N ARG A 440 19.34 -14.03 -19.93
CA ARG A 440 18.15 -14.19 -19.09
C ARG A 440 18.19 -13.26 -17.86
N LEU A 441 19.28 -12.49 -17.72
CA LEU A 441 19.52 -11.57 -16.62
C LEU A 441 18.99 -10.17 -16.96
N TYR A 442 18.24 -9.60 -16.03
CA TYR A 442 17.75 -8.23 -16.04
C TYR A 442 18.26 -7.54 -14.79
N LEU A 443 19.05 -6.48 -14.95
CA LEU A 443 19.57 -5.71 -13.83
C LEU A 443 18.51 -4.76 -13.29
N VAL A 444 18.41 -4.74 -11.99
CA VAL A 444 17.53 -3.86 -11.21
C VAL A 444 18.36 -3.18 -10.10
N HIS A 445 17.77 -2.26 -9.38
CA HIS A 445 18.43 -1.46 -8.33
C HIS A 445 19.63 -0.65 -8.85
N ILE A 446 19.61 -0.32 -10.14
CA ILE A 446 20.65 0.46 -10.82
C ILE A 446 20.04 1.41 -11.84
N ALA A 447 20.58 2.62 -11.95
CA ALA A 447 20.16 3.53 -13.00
C ALA A 447 20.56 2.96 -14.39
N ALA A 448 19.64 2.97 -15.34
CA ALA A 448 19.88 2.38 -16.66
C ALA A 448 21.12 2.96 -17.39
N LYS A 449 21.43 4.23 -17.14
CA LYS A 449 22.63 4.92 -17.67
C LYS A 449 23.95 4.37 -17.12
N ASP A 450 23.92 3.72 -15.95
CA ASP A 450 25.10 3.21 -15.26
C ASP A 450 25.38 1.72 -15.62
N VAL A 451 24.52 1.11 -16.46
CA VAL A 451 24.74 -0.23 -17.00
C VAL A 451 25.60 -0.13 -18.28
N PRO A 452 26.82 -0.73 -18.30
CA PRO A 452 27.66 -0.72 -19.48
C PRO A 452 27.00 -1.45 -20.67
N THR A 453 27.13 -0.90 -21.87
CA THR A 453 26.48 -1.41 -23.08
C THR A 453 27.26 -2.50 -23.81
N ASP A 454 28.54 -2.72 -23.46
CA ASP A 454 29.51 -3.55 -24.18
C ASP A 454 29.76 -4.91 -23.52
N ASN A 455 29.13 -5.22 -22.39
CA ASN A 455 29.37 -6.44 -21.61
C ASN A 455 28.24 -7.47 -21.67
N GLY A 456 27.21 -7.23 -22.51
CA GLY A 456 26.05 -8.13 -22.67
C GLY A 456 25.01 -8.06 -21.54
N LEU A 457 25.19 -7.17 -20.55
CA LEU A 457 24.22 -6.88 -19.50
C LEU A 457 23.15 -5.90 -19.99
N ARG A 458 21.99 -5.91 -19.35
CA ARG A 458 20.89 -4.98 -19.65
C ARG A 458 20.15 -4.60 -18.40
N ALA A 459 19.78 -3.32 -18.28
CA ALA A 459 18.84 -2.87 -17.27
C ALA A 459 17.43 -3.40 -17.58
N ALA A 460 16.68 -3.73 -16.55
CA ALA A 460 15.26 -4.02 -16.69
C ALA A 460 14.50 -2.75 -17.14
N ARG A 461 13.48 -2.92 -17.98
CA ARG A 461 12.63 -1.82 -18.44
C ARG A 461 11.35 -1.75 -17.61
N GLU A 462 11.01 -0.55 -17.16
CA GLU A 462 9.81 -0.29 -16.38
C GLU A 462 8.54 -0.28 -17.24
N GLY A 463 7.42 -0.63 -16.65
CA GLY A 463 6.10 -0.50 -17.25
C GLY A 463 5.44 -1.81 -17.67
N ILE A 464 4.11 -1.80 -17.70
CA ILE A 464 3.32 -2.99 -18.07
C ILE A 464 3.58 -3.44 -19.51
N GLU A 465 3.91 -2.51 -20.40
CA GLU A 465 4.27 -2.73 -21.79
C GLU A 465 5.59 -3.49 -21.95
N HIS A 466 6.42 -3.52 -20.92
CA HIS A 466 7.71 -4.20 -20.88
C HIS A 466 7.72 -5.44 -20.00
N THR A 467 6.53 -5.93 -19.64
CA THR A 467 6.38 -7.15 -18.84
C THR A 467 7.18 -8.31 -19.39
N ILE A 468 8.06 -8.87 -18.57
CA ILE A 468 8.87 -10.05 -18.88
C ILE A 468 7.94 -11.27 -18.78
N ARG A 469 7.53 -11.81 -19.92
CA ARG A 469 6.65 -12.97 -19.99
C ARG A 469 7.46 -14.24 -20.01
N VAL A 470 7.15 -15.16 -19.11
CA VAL A 470 7.80 -16.46 -18.94
C VAL A 470 6.74 -17.55 -18.98
N GLU A 471 5.94 -17.53 -20.03
CA GLU A 471 4.78 -18.42 -20.17
C GLU A 471 5.20 -19.90 -20.14
N PRO A 472 4.54 -20.73 -19.30
CA PRO A 472 4.81 -22.15 -19.27
C PRO A 472 4.27 -22.82 -20.54
N SER A 473 4.89 -23.93 -20.97
CA SER A 473 4.40 -24.71 -22.12
C SER A 473 3.11 -25.51 -21.83
N ALA A 474 2.80 -25.69 -20.55
CA ALA A 474 1.54 -26.32 -20.08
C ALA A 474 1.11 -25.65 -18.77
N ALA A 475 -0.19 -25.41 -18.62
CA ALA A 475 -0.76 -24.89 -17.39
C ALA A 475 -0.49 -25.85 -16.21
N PRO A 476 -0.32 -25.33 -14.96
CA PRO A 476 -0.27 -26.16 -13.78
C PRO A 476 -1.49 -27.06 -13.64
N ARG A 477 -1.36 -28.15 -12.91
CA ARG A 477 -2.50 -29.02 -12.60
C ARG A 477 -3.60 -28.23 -11.89
N PHE A 478 -4.85 -28.44 -12.33
CA PHE A 478 -6.03 -27.78 -11.77
C PHE A 478 -6.03 -26.24 -11.89
N ALA A 479 -5.25 -25.65 -12.78
CA ALA A 479 -5.16 -24.19 -12.96
C ALA A 479 -6.56 -23.54 -13.07
N ASP A 480 -7.46 -24.09 -13.87
CA ASP A 480 -8.83 -23.57 -14.06
C ASP A 480 -9.64 -23.58 -12.76
N ALA A 481 -9.51 -24.63 -11.95
CA ALA A 481 -10.23 -24.72 -10.68
C ALA A 481 -9.66 -23.77 -9.64
N ILE A 482 -8.34 -23.64 -9.59
CA ILE A 482 -7.65 -22.70 -8.70
C ILE A 482 -8.06 -21.27 -9.05
N GLU A 483 -8.02 -20.92 -10.33
CA GLU A 483 -8.40 -19.58 -10.81
C GLU A 483 -9.88 -19.26 -10.48
N LEU A 484 -10.80 -20.20 -10.65
CA LEU A 484 -12.20 -19.99 -10.27
C LEU A 484 -12.38 -19.81 -8.77
N LEU A 485 -11.65 -20.56 -7.94
CA LEU A 485 -11.65 -20.36 -6.48
C LEU A 485 -11.10 -18.97 -6.10
N ASP A 486 -10.03 -18.53 -6.74
CA ASP A 486 -9.48 -17.20 -6.55
C ASP A 486 -10.47 -16.10 -6.96
N ILE A 487 -11.22 -16.31 -8.06
CA ILE A 487 -12.28 -15.40 -8.51
C ILE A 487 -13.40 -15.32 -7.45
N PHE A 488 -13.84 -16.45 -6.90
CA PHE A 488 -14.84 -16.44 -5.84
C PHE A 488 -14.34 -15.75 -4.59
N ALA A 489 -13.06 -15.93 -4.23
CA ALA A 489 -12.45 -15.27 -3.09
C ALA A 489 -12.34 -13.73 -3.24
N MET A 490 -12.36 -13.19 -4.47
CA MET A 490 -12.42 -11.74 -4.72
C MET A 490 -13.77 -11.13 -4.34
N VAL A 491 -14.83 -11.92 -4.34
CA VAL A 491 -16.18 -11.48 -3.99
C VAL A 491 -16.38 -11.62 -2.49
N ASP A 492 -16.58 -10.52 -1.79
CA ASP A 492 -16.62 -10.43 -0.32
C ASP A 492 -17.59 -11.44 0.34
N PHE A 493 -18.79 -11.60 -0.20
CA PHE A 493 -19.76 -12.55 0.34
C PHE A 493 -19.52 -14.01 -0.10
N LEU A 494 -18.67 -14.28 -1.10
CA LEU A 494 -18.31 -15.64 -1.54
C LEU A 494 -17.00 -16.14 -0.87
N ARG A 495 -16.19 -15.25 -0.33
CA ARG A 495 -14.89 -15.57 0.29
C ARG A 495 -15.01 -16.62 1.40
N ASP A 496 -16.05 -16.54 2.19
CA ASP A 496 -16.29 -17.42 3.35
C ASP A 496 -17.13 -18.66 3.02
N LEU A 497 -17.29 -19.00 1.72
CA LEU A 497 -18.04 -20.18 1.31
C LEU A 497 -17.42 -21.48 1.86
N PRO A 498 -18.24 -22.36 2.49
CA PRO A 498 -17.79 -23.70 2.81
C PRO A 498 -17.31 -24.43 1.54
N LEU A 499 -16.27 -25.24 1.66
CA LEU A 499 -15.65 -25.97 0.54
C LEU A 499 -16.65 -26.77 -0.29
N SER A 500 -17.66 -27.38 0.35
CA SER A 500 -18.73 -28.11 -0.33
C SER A 500 -19.55 -27.24 -1.27
N ARG A 501 -19.83 -26.00 -0.88
CA ARG A 501 -20.58 -25.04 -1.71
C ARG A 501 -19.71 -24.42 -2.80
N ALA A 502 -18.45 -24.10 -2.49
CA ALA A 502 -17.48 -23.65 -3.48
C ALA A 502 -17.33 -24.71 -4.60
N ARG A 503 -17.25 -26.00 -4.23
CA ARG A 503 -17.25 -27.11 -5.19
C ARG A 503 -18.50 -27.12 -6.09
N SER A 504 -19.69 -26.90 -5.53
CA SER A 504 -20.91 -26.84 -6.31
C SER A 504 -20.90 -25.68 -7.30
N LEU A 505 -20.46 -24.50 -6.88
CA LEU A 505 -20.30 -23.33 -7.77
C LEU A 505 -19.29 -23.58 -8.90
N LEU A 506 -18.17 -24.26 -8.61
CA LEU A 506 -17.17 -24.63 -9.64
C LEU A 506 -17.76 -25.48 -10.77
N GLN A 507 -18.75 -26.34 -10.46
CA GLN A 507 -19.39 -27.23 -11.45
C GLN A 507 -20.36 -26.50 -12.39
N VAL A 508 -20.90 -25.37 -11.96
CA VAL A 508 -21.94 -24.63 -12.70
C VAL A 508 -21.47 -23.28 -13.24
N ALA A 509 -20.30 -22.82 -12.79
CA ALA A 509 -19.70 -21.57 -13.25
C ALA A 509 -19.34 -21.65 -14.74
N ARG A 510 -19.78 -20.64 -15.50
CA ARG A 510 -19.47 -20.52 -16.93
C ARG A 510 -18.61 -19.32 -17.19
N ARG A 511 -17.53 -19.50 -17.93
CA ARG A 511 -16.69 -18.39 -18.40
C ARG A 511 -17.26 -17.80 -19.68
N MET A 512 -17.20 -16.49 -19.79
CA MET A 512 -17.62 -15.71 -20.94
C MET A 512 -16.59 -14.64 -21.24
N THR A 513 -16.24 -14.47 -22.50
CA THR A 513 -15.43 -13.34 -22.98
C THR A 513 -16.25 -12.55 -23.97
N LEU A 514 -16.30 -11.24 -23.81
CA LEU A 514 -17.11 -10.33 -24.63
C LEU A 514 -16.23 -9.14 -25.05
N PRO A 515 -16.30 -8.72 -26.33
CA PRO A 515 -15.55 -7.59 -26.81
C PRO A 515 -16.10 -6.25 -26.27
N ALA A 516 -15.27 -5.21 -26.35
CA ALA A 516 -15.68 -3.85 -26.02
C ALA A 516 -16.91 -3.41 -26.83
N GLY A 517 -17.83 -2.72 -26.18
CA GLY A 517 -19.09 -2.21 -26.76
C GLY A 517 -20.27 -3.18 -26.69
N GLU A 518 -20.06 -4.44 -26.30
CA GLU A 518 -21.14 -5.42 -26.25
C GLU A 518 -21.99 -5.28 -24.98
N HIS A 519 -23.30 -5.47 -25.12
CA HIS A 519 -24.26 -5.47 -24.02
C HIS A 519 -24.27 -6.86 -23.34
N ILE A 520 -23.83 -6.90 -22.07
CA ILE A 520 -23.86 -8.10 -21.23
C ILE A 520 -25.26 -8.30 -20.66
N VAL A 521 -25.88 -7.18 -20.29
CA VAL A 521 -27.23 -7.14 -19.73
C VAL A 521 -27.98 -5.98 -20.36
N THR A 522 -29.26 -6.20 -20.72
CA THR A 522 -30.13 -5.16 -21.29
C THR A 522 -31.24 -4.81 -20.31
N GLN A 523 -31.40 -3.50 -20.02
CA GLN A 523 -32.46 -3.00 -19.14
C GLN A 523 -33.84 -3.50 -19.59
N GLY A 524 -34.69 -3.88 -18.64
CA GLY A 524 -36.05 -4.40 -18.90
C GLY A 524 -36.12 -5.87 -19.27
N THR A 525 -35.00 -6.54 -19.60
CA THR A 525 -35.00 -7.99 -19.87
C THR A 525 -35.06 -8.80 -18.59
N LYS A 526 -35.47 -10.09 -18.70
CA LYS A 526 -35.48 -11.00 -17.55
C LYS A 526 -34.05 -11.26 -17.05
N GLY A 527 -33.85 -11.18 -15.73
CA GLY A 527 -32.56 -11.46 -15.08
C GLY A 527 -32.46 -12.90 -14.60
N ASP A 528 -31.65 -13.72 -15.25
CA ASP A 528 -31.48 -15.15 -14.96
C ASP A 528 -30.01 -15.54 -14.64
N SER A 529 -29.08 -14.60 -14.60
CA SER A 529 -27.66 -14.86 -14.32
C SER A 529 -27.06 -13.80 -13.44
N PHE A 530 -26.14 -14.22 -12.58
CA PHE A 530 -25.23 -13.41 -11.77
C PHE A 530 -23.87 -13.41 -12.43
N TYR A 531 -23.18 -12.26 -12.43
CA TYR A 531 -21.91 -12.10 -13.12
C TYR A 531 -20.84 -11.58 -12.19
N ILE A 532 -19.62 -12.16 -12.27
CA ILE A 532 -18.40 -11.69 -11.61
C ILE A 532 -17.44 -11.27 -12.71
N ILE A 533 -16.86 -10.07 -12.59
CA ILE A 533 -15.87 -9.56 -13.54
C ILE A 533 -14.51 -10.12 -13.16
N VAL A 534 -13.90 -10.88 -14.07
CA VAL A 534 -12.55 -11.44 -13.92
C VAL A 534 -11.51 -10.46 -14.42
N ASN A 535 -11.79 -9.86 -15.59
CA ASN A 535 -10.92 -8.90 -16.24
C ASN A 535 -11.75 -7.87 -17.02
N GLY A 536 -11.17 -6.70 -17.28
CA GLY A 536 -11.82 -5.64 -18.03
C GLY A 536 -12.69 -4.70 -17.20
N THR A 537 -13.44 -3.85 -17.89
CA THR A 537 -14.28 -2.79 -17.30
C THR A 537 -15.65 -2.78 -17.96
N VAL A 538 -16.70 -2.65 -17.16
CA VAL A 538 -18.07 -2.49 -17.66
C VAL A 538 -18.68 -1.19 -17.15
N GLN A 539 -19.60 -0.60 -17.93
CA GLN A 539 -20.37 0.58 -17.60
C GLN A 539 -21.82 0.18 -17.32
N VAL A 540 -22.33 0.57 -16.18
CA VAL A 540 -23.76 0.49 -15.86
C VAL A 540 -24.44 1.75 -16.38
N VAL A 541 -25.49 1.57 -17.19
CA VAL A 541 -26.27 2.66 -17.81
C VAL A 541 -27.73 2.45 -17.46
N LYS A 542 -28.37 3.46 -16.85
CA LYS A 542 -29.80 3.42 -16.51
C LYS A 542 -30.50 4.54 -17.23
N ASP A 543 -31.54 4.20 -17.96
CA ASP A 543 -32.33 5.16 -18.75
C ASP A 543 -31.44 6.03 -19.68
N GLY A 544 -30.39 5.41 -20.26
CA GLY A 544 -29.42 6.07 -21.13
C GLY A 544 -28.33 6.87 -20.40
N ILE A 545 -28.39 6.98 -19.08
CA ILE A 545 -27.44 7.75 -18.27
C ILE A 545 -26.39 6.81 -17.65
N PRO A 546 -25.07 7.03 -17.87
CA PRO A 546 -24.02 6.29 -17.18
C PRO A 546 -24.07 6.57 -15.68
N ILE A 547 -24.19 5.50 -14.86
CA ILE A 547 -24.30 5.66 -13.40
C ILE A 547 -22.98 5.30 -12.71
N LYS A 548 -22.37 4.17 -13.09
CA LYS A 548 -21.16 3.66 -12.42
C LYS A 548 -20.39 2.69 -13.31
N ARG A 549 -19.11 2.52 -13.00
CA ARG A 549 -18.24 1.52 -13.63
C ARG A 549 -17.90 0.41 -12.65
N TYR A 550 -17.82 -0.80 -13.18
CA TYR A 550 -17.33 -1.96 -12.47
C TYR A 550 -16.07 -2.50 -13.14
N ARG A 551 -15.20 -3.14 -12.35
CA ARG A 551 -13.91 -3.68 -12.77
C ARG A 551 -13.70 -5.10 -12.23
N ALA A 552 -12.56 -5.69 -12.50
CA ALA A 552 -12.19 -7.00 -11.97
C ALA A 552 -12.42 -7.10 -10.45
N GLY A 553 -13.09 -8.15 -10.01
CA GLY A 553 -13.50 -8.38 -8.63
C GLY A 553 -14.85 -7.75 -8.24
N ASP A 554 -15.45 -6.91 -9.08
CA ASP A 554 -16.82 -6.44 -8.91
C ASP A 554 -17.81 -7.46 -9.49
N TYR A 555 -19.07 -7.33 -9.10
CA TYR A 555 -20.15 -8.20 -9.55
C TYR A 555 -21.45 -7.43 -9.84
N PHE A 556 -22.33 -8.03 -10.62
CA PHE A 556 -23.63 -7.46 -10.96
C PHE A 556 -24.68 -8.53 -11.31
N GLY A 557 -25.92 -8.12 -11.35
CA GLY A 557 -27.04 -8.97 -11.72
C GLY A 557 -27.80 -9.56 -10.53
N GLU A 558 -27.35 -9.33 -9.30
CA GLU A 558 -27.94 -9.81 -8.05
C GLU A 558 -29.37 -9.30 -7.84
N MET A 559 -29.64 -8.03 -8.19
CA MET A 559 -30.93 -7.38 -7.98
C MET A 559 -32.08 -8.13 -8.69
N ALA A 560 -31.93 -8.40 -9.99
CA ALA A 560 -32.94 -9.08 -10.77
C ALA A 560 -33.15 -10.51 -10.33
N ILE A 561 -32.11 -11.18 -9.84
CA ILE A 561 -32.19 -12.56 -9.34
C ILE A 561 -32.98 -12.63 -8.02
N LEU A 562 -32.67 -11.75 -7.07
CA LEU A 562 -33.26 -11.77 -5.73
C LEU A 562 -34.72 -11.25 -5.75
N LEU A 563 -35.01 -10.21 -6.53
CA LEU A 563 -36.34 -9.61 -6.61
C LEU A 563 -37.27 -10.30 -7.62
N ASP A 564 -36.76 -11.26 -8.39
CA ASP A 564 -37.47 -11.86 -9.53
C ASP A 564 -38.07 -10.81 -10.48
N SER A 565 -37.26 -9.77 -10.74
CA SER A 565 -37.64 -8.58 -11.48
C SER A 565 -36.85 -8.44 -12.79
N PRO A 566 -37.32 -7.65 -13.76
CA PRO A 566 -36.52 -7.27 -14.91
C PRO A 566 -35.23 -6.54 -14.51
N ARG A 567 -34.23 -6.56 -15.39
CA ARG A 567 -32.96 -5.85 -15.23
C ARG A 567 -33.18 -4.34 -15.07
N ASN A 568 -32.56 -3.73 -14.07
CA ASN A 568 -32.76 -2.30 -13.72
C ASN A 568 -31.96 -1.35 -14.61
N ALA A 569 -30.93 -1.85 -15.29
CA ALA A 569 -30.00 -1.07 -16.08
C ALA A 569 -29.32 -1.94 -17.15
N ASP A 570 -28.80 -1.31 -18.17
CA ASP A 570 -27.85 -1.93 -19.10
C ASP A 570 -26.50 -2.11 -18.43
N VAL A 571 -25.78 -3.16 -18.81
CA VAL A 571 -24.34 -3.32 -18.49
C VAL A 571 -23.59 -3.56 -19.79
N VAL A 572 -22.71 -2.63 -20.13
CA VAL A 572 -22.01 -2.58 -21.42
C VAL A 572 -20.52 -2.72 -21.19
N ALA A 573 -19.85 -3.58 -21.94
CA ALA A 573 -18.41 -3.75 -21.91
C ALA A 573 -17.71 -2.49 -22.43
N LYS A 574 -16.79 -1.89 -21.65
CA LYS A 574 -15.98 -0.73 -22.05
C LYS A 574 -14.60 -1.12 -22.57
N SER A 575 -14.13 -2.28 -22.21
CA SER A 575 -12.98 -2.97 -22.77
C SER A 575 -13.41 -4.39 -23.11
N ASP A 576 -12.55 -5.20 -23.68
CA ASP A 576 -12.75 -6.65 -23.68
C ASP A 576 -12.87 -7.10 -22.22
N VAL A 577 -13.88 -7.94 -21.93
CA VAL A 577 -14.18 -8.38 -20.56
C VAL A 577 -14.25 -9.89 -20.48
N ASP A 578 -13.67 -10.44 -19.43
CA ASP A 578 -13.83 -11.82 -19.02
C ASP A 578 -14.73 -11.87 -17.79
N LEU A 579 -15.74 -12.71 -17.84
CA LEU A 579 -16.76 -12.87 -16.82
C LEU A 579 -16.89 -14.32 -16.37
N VAL A 580 -17.26 -14.51 -15.12
CA VAL A 580 -17.85 -15.76 -14.64
C VAL A 580 -19.36 -15.54 -14.45
N ALA A 581 -20.17 -16.31 -15.14
CA ALA A 581 -21.62 -16.31 -15.04
C ALA A 581 -22.11 -17.50 -14.22
N LEU A 582 -23.06 -17.25 -13.32
CA LEU A 582 -23.75 -18.27 -12.51
C LEU A 582 -25.25 -18.15 -12.77
N ASP A 583 -25.90 -19.23 -13.13
CA ASP A 583 -27.34 -19.24 -13.34
C ASP A 583 -28.09 -19.00 -12.03
N ARG A 584 -29.24 -18.33 -12.10
CA ARG A 584 -30.07 -17.94 -10.95
C ARG A 584 -30.32 -19.09 -9.97
N ASN A 585 -30.79 -20.24 -10.48
CA ASN A 585 -31.17 -21.35 -9.63
C ASN A 585 -29.95 -21.93 -8.89
N ASP A 586 -28.83 -22.10 -9.58
CA ASP A 586 -27.61 -22.64 -9.03
C ASP A 586 -26.97 -21.66 -8.00
N PHE A 587 -26.98 -20.36 -8.32
CA PHE A 587 -26.52 -19.32 -7.43
C PHE A 587 -27.33 -19.28 -6.12
N LEU A 588 -28.68 -19.19 -6.23
CA LEU A 588 -29.56 -19.16 -5.06
C LEU A 588 -29.49 -20.45 -4.24
N ALA A 589 -29.40 -21.62 -4.90
CA ALA A 589 -29.25 -22.92 -4.22
C ALA A 589 -27.94 -22.96 -3.40
N SER A 590 -26.86 -22.38 -3.94
CA SER A 590 -25.55 -22.31 -3.25
C SER A 590 -25.55 -21.40 -2.03
N LEU A 591 -26.40 -20.38 -2.02
CA LEU A 591 -26.51 -19.42 -0.92
C LEU A 591 -27.58 -19.73 0.10
N ARG A 592 -28.53 -20.62 -0.22
CA ARG A 592 -29.70 -20.92 0.63
C ARG A 592 -29.25 -21.37 2.03
N GLY A 593 -29.84 -20.75 3.07
CA GLY A 593 -29.55 -21.05 4.46
C GLY A 593 -28.15 -20.58 4.92
N SER A 594 -27.54 -19.66 4.20
CA SER A 594 -26.29 -19.01 4.62
C SER A 594 -26.52 -17.53 4.96
N GLU A 595 -25.67 -16.98 5.79
CA GLU A 595 -25.64 -15.54 6.09
C GLU A 595 -25.43 -14.68 4.82
N MET A 596 -24.82 -15.24 3.80
CA MET A 596 -24.54 -14.59 2.53
C MET A 596 -25.81 -14.20 1.79
N LEU A 597 -26.86 -15.05 1.81
CA LEU A 597 -28.16 -14.71 1.22
C LEU A 597 -28.75 -13.47 1.92
N THR A 598 -28.73 -13.46 3.25
CA THR A 598 -29.20 -12.31 4.05
C THR A 598 -28.45 -11.02 3.74
N ARG A 599 -27.12 -11.10 3.53
CA ARG A 599 -26.32 -9.92 3.13
C ARG A 599 -26.71 -9.40 1.74
N LEU A 600 -26.94 -10.29 0.78
CA LEU A 600 -27.40 -9.89 -0.55
C LEU A 600 -28.81 -9.30 -0.52
N GLU A 601 -29.71 -9.83 0.29
CA GLU A 601 -31.05 -9.27 0.50
C GLU A 601 -30.98 -7.84 1.09
N ARG A 602 -30.11 -7.62 2.07
CA ARG A 602 -29.83 -6.27 2.61
C ARG A 602 -29.28 -5.33 1.53
N LEU A 603 -28.29 -5.77 0.75
CA LEU A 603 -27.73 -4.98 -0.35
C LEU A 603 -28.83 -4.50 -1.32
N VAL A 604 -29.72 -5.39 -1.70
CA VAL A 604 -30.82 -5.07 -2.62
C VAL A 604 -31.79 -4.06 -2.01
N ALA A 605 -32.18 -4.26 -0.74
CA ALA A 605 -33.07 -3.33 -0.03
C ALA A 605 -32.44 -1.92 0.06
N VAL A 606 -31.18 -1.85 0.47
CA VAL A 606 -30.43 -0.60 0.67
C VAL A 606 -30.19 0.15 -0.65
N ARG A 607 -29.91 -0.57 -1.74
CA ARG A 607 -29.75 0.03 -3.07
C ARG A 607 -31.04 0.64 -3.61
N ASN A 608 -32.18 -0.01 -3.38
CA ASN A 608 -33.48 0.54 -3.78
C ASN A 608 -33.84 1.81 -3.03
N GLU A 609 -33.22 2.05 -1.90
CA GLU A 609 -33.51 3.18 -1.00
C GLU A 609 -32.50 4.33 -1.09
N GLY A 610 -31.59 4.33 -2.06
CA GLY A 610 -30.71 5.46 -2.37
C GLY A 610 -29.44 5.60 -1.50
N ALA A 611 -29.06 4.56 -0.74
CA ALA A 611 -27.89 4.63 0.14
C ALA A 611 -26.56 4.86 -0.62
N TRP A 612 -26.49 4.52 -1.90
CA TRP A 612 -25.29 4.78 -2.71
C TRP A 612 -24.98 6.26 -2.85
N GLU A 613 -26.00 7.06 -3.09
CA GLU A 613 -25.93 8.51 -3.23
C GLU A 613 -25.53 9.17 -1.91
N LEU A 614 -26.02 8.66 -0.78
CA LEU A 614 -25.65 9.12 0.56
C LEU A 614 -24.17 8.88 0.88
N LEU A 615 -23.65 7.69 0.50
CA LEU A 615 -22.22 7.38 0.67
C LEU A 615 -21.34 8.34 -0.16
N ALA A 616 -21.83 8.83 -1.30
CA ALA A 616 -21.10 9.77 -2.13
C ALA A 616 -21.08 11.20 -1.60
N GLN A 617 -22.01 11.56 -0.69
CA GLN A 617 -22.09 12.88 -0.05
C GLN A 617 -21.14 13.00 1.16
N ASN A 618 -20.76 11.89 1.76
CA ASN A 618 -19.93 11.86 2.96
C ASN A 618 -18.45 12.11 2.65
N THR A 619 -17.77 12.92 3.43
CA THR A 619 -16.38 13.33 3.19
C THR A 619 -15.34 12.20 3.23
N VAL A 620 -15.60 11.13 3.98
CA VAL A 620 -14.73 9.94 4.04
C VAL A 620 -15.25 8.82 3.13
N LEU A 621 -16.57 8.52 3.22
CA LEU A 621 -17.16 7.40 2.49
C LEU A 621 -17.25 7.65 0.98
N ALA A 622 -17.21 8.91 0.53
CA ALA A 622 -17.11 9.26 -0.88
C ALA A 622 -15.86 8.66 -1.56
N HIS A 623 -14.77 8.56 -0.80
CA HIS A 623 -13.48 8.05 -1.30
C HIS A 623 -13.37 6.52 -1.31
N LEU A 624 -14.35 5.81 -0.77
CA LEU A 624 -14.40 4.36 -0.85
C LEU A 624 -14.46 3.88 -2.31
N THR A 625 -13.77 2.78 -2.60
CA THR A 625 -13.90 2.10 -3.89
C THR A 625 -15.32 1.55 -4.09
N SER A 626 -15.69 1.25 -5.33
CA SER A 626 -17.01 0.64 -5.62
C SER A 626 -17.23 -0.65 -4.84
N ALA A 627 -16.18 -1.46 -4.69
CA ALA A 627 -16.21 -2.70 -3.92
C ALA A 627 -16.47 -2.43 -2.43
N GLN A 628 -15.73 -1.50 -1.82
CA GLN A 628 -15.93 -1.11 -0.42
C GLN A 628 -17.32 -0.53 -0.16
N LYS A 629 -17.82 0.34 -1.05
CA LYS A 629 -19.19 0.87 -0.95
C LYS A 629 -20.23 -0.26 -1.04
N THR A 630 -20.05 -1.20 -1.95
CA THR A 630 -20.92 -2.35 -2.09
C THR A 630 -20.88 -3.22 -0.84
N GLN A 631 -19.69 -3.51 -0.31
CA GLN A 631 -19.53 -4.29 0.92
C GLN A 631 -20.20 -3.60 2.11
N LEU A 632 -19.99 -2.29 2.29
CA LEU A 632 -20.64 -1.52 3.37
C LEU A 632 -22.17 -1.61 3.26
N GLN A 633 -22.73 -1.50 2.05
CA GLN A 633 -24.16 -1.63 1.83
C GLN A 633 -24.73 -3.00 2.23
N THR A 634 -23.94 -4.08 2.18
CA THR A 634 -24.40 -5.42 2.64
C THR A 634 -24.63 -5.48 4.14
N TYR A 635 -24.09 -4.53 4.91
CA TYR A 635 -24.23 -4.44 6.35
C TYR A 635 -25.25 -3.39 6.82
N LEU A 636 -25.63 -2.45 5.96
CA LEU A 636 -26.62 -1.43 6.29
C LEU A 636 -28.03 -2.02 6.36
N VAL A 637 -28.83 -1.48 7.29
CA VAL A 637 -30.25 -1.85 7.48
C VAL A 637 -31.07 -0.57 7.53
N PRO A 638 -32.07 -0.36 6.63
CA PRO A 638 -32.97 0.77 6.68
C PRO A 638 -33.75 0.80 8.01
N CYS A 639 -33.87 1.97 8.61
CA CYS A 639 -34.68 2.18 9.82
C CYS A 639 -35.26 3.60 9.85
N GLN A 640 -36.29 3.81 10.66
CA GLN A 640 -36.91 5.12 10.90
C GLN A 640 -36.44 5.64 12.26
N GLY A 641 -35.93 6.86 12.28
CA GLY A 641 -35.65 7.55 13.52
C GLY A 641 -36.93 8.22 14.06
N GLY A 642 -37.37 7.81 15.24
CA GLY A 642 -38.54 8.38 15.90
C GLY A 642 -38.27 9.77 16.55
N PRO A 643 -39.32 10.53 16.89
CA PRO A 643 -39.16 11.83 17.48
C PRO A 643 -38.54 11.73 18.89
N ASN A 644 -37.41 12.44 19.10
CA ASN A 644 -36.61 12.41 20.33
C ASN A 644 -36.04 11.03 20.71
N GLU A 645 -35.97 10.09 19.78
CA GLU A 645 -35.34 8.79 20.00
C GLU A 645 -33.87 8.97 20.41
N VAL A 646 -33.48 8.30 21.50
CA VAL A 646 -32.10 8.27 21.96
C VAL A 646 -31.39 7.07 21.32
N LEU A 647 -30.45 7.34 20.47
CA LEU A 647 -29.64 6.29 19.79
C LEU A 647 -28.63 5.66 20.76
N TRP A 648 -27.97 6.48 21.59
CA TRP A 648 -27.15 6.08 22.74
C TRP A 648 -26.96 7.25 23.71
N ARG A 649 -26.53 6.94 24.93
CA ARG A 649 -26.19 7.93 25.98
C ARG A 649 -24.68 7.91 26.25
N ALA A 650 -24.15 9.04 26.71
CA ALA A 650 -22.79 9.06 27.24
C ALA A 650 -22.66 8.03 28.38
N GLY A 651 -21.58 7.26 28.35
CA GLY A 651 -21.35 6.12 29.26
C GLY A 651 -21.89 4.77 28.78
N ASP A 652 -22.81 4.75 27.80
CA ASP A 652 -23.26 3.49 27.18
C ASP A 652 -22.17 2.89 26.28
N ILE A 653 -22.18 1.56 26.14
CA ILE A 653 -21.42 0.88 25.09
C ILE A 653 -22.29 0.89 23.83
N PRO A 654 -21.91 1.65 22.76
CA PRO A 654 -22.73 1.77 21.58
C PRO A 654 -22.81 0.43 20.84
N LYS A 655 -24.01 0.11 20.34
CA LYS A 655 -24.29 -1.15 19.62
C LYS A 655 -24.37 -0.97 18.12
N LYS A 656 -24.58 0.25 17.64
CA LYS A 656 -24.82 0.59 16.24
C LYS A 656 -24.15 1.92 15.90
N ALA A 657 -23.85 2.06 14.58
CA ALA A 657 -23.63 3.34 13.93
C ALA A 657 -24.74 3.59 12.90
N TYR A 658 -24.85 4.81 12.41
CA TYR A 658 -25.93 5.23 11.53
C TYR A 658 -25.42 6.09 10.37
N LEU A 659 -25.90 5.84 9.16
CA LEU A 659 -25.79 6.74 8.02
C LEU A 659 -27.11 7.50 7.94
N VAL A 660 -27.06 8.83 7.95
CA VAL A 660 -28.25 9.70 8.00
C VAL A 660 -28.77 9.93 6.58
N ASP A 661 -30.07 9.76 6.36
CA ASP A 661 -30.75 10.11 5.11
C ASP A 661 -31.49 11.45 5.26
N ASP A 662 -32.77 11.45 5.57
CA ASP A 662 -33.58 12.66 5.73
C ASP A 662 -33.88 13.04 7.20
N ALA A 663 -33.41 12.22 8.15
CA ALA A 663 -33.45 12.54 9.57
C ALA A 663 -32.45 13.65 9.96
N VAL A 664 -32.58 14.19 11.17
CA VAL A 664 -31.55 14.98 11.83
C VAL A 664 -31.18 14.31 13.15
N VAL A 665 -29.89 13.98 13.27
CA VAL A 665 -29.32 13.42 14.50
C VAL A 665 -28.47 14.49 15.18
N THR A 666 -28.69 14.73 16.46
CA THR A 666 -27.90 15.69 17.25
C THR A 666 -27.03 14.95 18.24
N LEU A 667 -25.75 15.24 18.23
CA LEU A 667 -24.78 14.75 19.22
C LEU A 667 -24.55 15.82 20.29
N ARG A 668 -24.52 15.35 21.54
CA ARG A 668 -24.05 16.14 22.68
C ARG A 668 -22.68 15.63 23.08
N CYS A 669 -21.65 16.44 22.81
CA CYS A 669 -20.26 16.13 23.11
C CYS A 669 -19.94 16.35 24.61
N PRO A 670 -18.82 15.82 25.15
CA PRO A 670 -18.39 16.02 26.54
C PRO A 670 -18.25 17.49 26.90
N GLU A 671 -17.89 18.33 25.94
CA GLU A 671 -17.73 19.79 26.08
C GLU A 671 -19.08 20.52 26.16
N GLY A 672 -20.21 19.79 26.06
CA GLY A 672 -21.55 20.34 26.09
C GLY A 672 -22.07 20.90 24.77
N GLU A 673 -21.27 20.88 23.72
CA GLU A 673 -21.64 21.33 22.38
C GLU A 673 -22.63 20.37 21.71
N LEU A 674 -23.67 20.95 21.09
CA LEU A 674 -24.64 20.20 20.29
C LEU A 674 -24.32 20.37 18.79
N LYS A 675 -24.05 19.25 18.11
CA LYS A 675 -23.82 19.23 16.66
C LYS A 675 -24.94 18.49 15.94
N PRO A 676 -25.68 19.15 15.03
CA PRO A 676 -26.65 18.49 14.18
C PRO A 676 -25.97 17.81 12.99
N PHE A 677 -26.41 16.62 12.67
CA PHE A 677 -25.97 15.81 11.51
C PHE A 677 -27.15 15.53 10.61
N THR A 678 -26.97 15.76 9.32
CA THR A 678 -27.99 15.67 8.28
C THR A 678 -27.58 14.66 7.20
N SER A 679 -28.27 14.65 6.08
CA SER A 679 -28.06 13.75 4.95
C SER A 679 -26.57 13.55 4.61
N GLY A 680 -26.18 12.28 4.44
CA GLY A 680 -24.82 11.86 4.15
C GLY A 680 -23.90 11.69 5.37
N ALA A 681 -24.27 12.21 6.55
CA ALA A 681 -23.44 12.08 7.73
C ALA A 681 -23.42 10.63 8.26
N PHE A 682 -22.22 10.17 8.62
CA PHE A 682 -22.03 8.90 9.33
C PHE A 682 -21.83 9.19 10.82
N VAL A 683 -22.74 8.74 11.65
CA VAL A 683 -22.81 9.02 13.08
C VAL A 683 -22.58 7.74 13.88
N GLY A 684 -21.48 7.71 14.64
CA GLY A 684 -21.11 6.58 15.48
C GLY A 684 -19.79 6.82 16.18
N GLU A 685 -19.69 6.39 17.42
CA GLU A 685 -18.45 6.40 18.19
C GLU A 685 -17.56 5.20 17.76
N VAL A 686 -16.84 5.36 16.68
CA VAL A 686 -16.08 4.27 16.02
C VAL A 686 -15.09 3.60 16.99
N ASP A 687 -14.36 4.40 17.79
CA ASP A 687 -13.40 3.86 18.75
C ASP A 687 -14.10 3.08 19.88
N ALA A 688 -15.22 3.58 20.39
CA ALA A 688 -16.02 2.89 21.40
C ALA A 688 -16.70 1.63 20.85
N LEU A 689 -17.22 1.69 19.61
CA LEU A 689 -17.77 0.53 18.91
C LEU A 689 -16.75 -0.58 18.75
N ARG A 690 -15.50 -0.26 18.40
CA ARG A 690 -14.45 -1.25 18.21
C ARG A 690 -13.89 -1.78 19.53
N SER A 691 -13.59 -0.89 20.50
CA SER A 691 -12.93 -1.27 21.75
C SER A 691 -13.88 -1.80 22.83
N THR A 692 -15.19 -1.83 22.59
CA THR A 692 -16.21 -2.08 23.64
C THR A 692 -16.16 -1.09 24.79
N GLY A 693 -15.65 0.09 24.52
CA GLY A 693 -15.58 1.18 25.50
C GLY A 693 -16.89 1.98 25.63
N PRO A 694 -17.04 2.72 26.73
CA PRO A 694 -18.17 3.63 26.89
C PRO A 694 -18.07 4.80 25.91
N SER A 695 -19.21 5.21 25.35
CA SER A 695 -19.28 6.39 24.49
C SER A 695 -19.07 7.65 25.31
N PRO A 696 -18.21 8.58 24.90
CA PRO A 696 -18.05 9.86 25.55
C PRO A 696 -19.21 10.84 25.23
N SER A 697 -20.01 10.58 24.20
CA SER A 697 -21.09 11.42 23.72
C SER A 697 -22.45 10.75 23.83
N SER A 698 -23.52 11.51 23.62
CA SER A 698 -24.88 10.99 23.45
C SER A 698 -25.45 11.45 22.11
N ALA A 699 -26.25 10.57 21.46
CA ALA A 699 -26.91 10.86 20.20
C ALA A 699 -28.42 10.73 20.30
N ARG A 700 -29.15 11.66 19.67
CA ARG A 700 -30.60 11.70 19.63
C ARG A 700 -31.11 12.15 18.27
N VAL A 701 -32.20 11.54 17.81
CA VAL A 701 -32.95 12.02 16.65
C VAL A 701 -33.73 13.25 17.04
N THR A 702 -33.46 14.38 16.43
CA THR A 702 -34.14 15.66 16.68
C THR A 702 -35.17 16.01 15.63
N GLN A 703 -35.01 15.47 14.40
CA GLN A 703 -36.02 15.51 13.38
C GLN A 703 -36.24 14.07 12.87
N THR A 704 -37.48 13.61 12.90
CA THR A 704 -37.89 12.29 12.41
C THR A 704 -37.55 12.14 10.96
N GLY A 705 -37.04 10.96 10.58
CA GLY A 705 -36.69 10.65 9.22
C GLY A 705 -35.98 9.30 9.11
N LYS A 706 -35.56 8.98 7.90
CA LYS A 706 -34.91 7.73 7.56
C LYS A 706 -33.43 7.75 7.92
N LEU A 707 -32.97 6.60 8.40
CA LEU A 707 -31.59 6.28 8.72
C LEU A 707 -31.23 4.91 8.16
N PHE A 708 -29.95 4.63 7.98
CA PHE A 708 -29.43 3.28 7.80
C PHE A 708 -28.57 2.93 8.98
N SER A 709 -28.94 1.90 9.73
CA SER A 709 -28.15 1.42 10.86
C SER A 709 -27.17 0.32 10.43
N ILE A 710 -26.02 0.26 11.10
CA ILE A 710 -25.07 -0.86 11.00
C ILE A 710 -24.80 -1.38 12.41
N ASP A 711 -24.96 -2.68 12.62
CA ASP A 711 -24.68 -3.29 13.91
C ASP A 711 -23.17 -3.36 14.16
N ARG A 712 -22.79 -3.26 15.42
CA ARG A 712 -21.38 -3.24 15.84
C ARG A 712 -20.56 -4.41 15.27
N PRO A 713 -21.00 -5.68 15.34
CA PRO A 713 -20.22 -6.78 14.76
C PRO A 713 -19.95 -6.62 13.26
N ASP A 714 -20.97 -6.15 12.52
CA ASP A 714 -20.88 -5.93 11.07
C ASP A 714 -19.92 -4.76 10.75
N LEU A 715 -19.98 -3.66 11.54
CA LEU A 715 -19.07 -2.53 11.39
C LEU A 715 -17.62 -2.91 11.72
N VAL A 716 -17.40 -3.65 12.79
CA VAL A 716 -16.06 -4.15 13.16
C VAL A 716 -15.50 -5.04 12.05
N ARG A 717 -16.30 -5.95 11.51
CA ARG A 717 -15.89 -6.81 10.39
C ARG A 717 -15.57 -5.98 9.13
N PHE A 718 -16.40 -4.98 8.81
CA PHE A 718 -16.11 -4.07 7.69
C PHE A 718 -14.76 -3.36 7.85
N PHE A 719 -14.44 -2.91 9.05
CA PHE A 719 -13.14 -2.26 9.33
C PHE A 719 -11.97 -3.25 9.35
N GLU A 720 -12.17 -4.48 9.78
CA GLU A 720 -11.14 -5.53 9.72
C GLU A 720 -10.85 -5.91 8.26
N ASP A 721 -11.88 -6.01 7.43
CA ASP A 721 -11.74 -6.23 6.00
C ASP A 721 -11.14 -5.02 5.25
N ASN A 722 -11.32 -3.80 5.77
CA ASN A 722 -10.90 -2.53 5.14
C ASN A 722 -10.11 -1.65 6.11
N PRO A 723 -8.88 -2.02 6.44
CA PRO A 723 -8.09 -1.35 7.48
C PRO A 723 -7.80 0.13 7.17
N GLY A 724 -7.63 0.49 5.91
CA GLY A 724 -7.44 1.88 5.48
C GLY A 724 -8.66 2.76 5.77
N VAL A 725 -9.85 2.20 5.61
CA VAL A 725 -11.10 2.88 5.98
C VAL A 725 -11.15 3.10 7.49
N TYR A 726 -10.82 2.08 8.27
CA TYR A 726 -10.73 2.20 9.73
C TYR A 726 -9.76 3.31 10.16
N LEU A 727 -8.55 3.34 9.59
CA LEU A 727 -7.56 4.37 9.93
C LEU A 727 -8.03 5.78 9.57
N SER A 728 -8.87 5.92 8.54
CA SER A 728 -9.48 7.21 8.16
C SER A 728 -10.55 7.68 9.18
N PHE A 729 -11.15 6.75 9.91
CA PHE A 729 -12.10 7.04 10.98
C PHE A 729 -11.44 7.17 12.36
N LEU A 730 -10.18 6.75 12.51
CA LEU A 730 -9.51 6.74 13.81
C LEU A 730 -9.39 8.15 14.38
N GLY A 731 -9.85 8.31 15.62
CA GLY A 731 -9.88 9.62 16.28
C GLY A 731 -11.03 10.54 15.85
N THR A 732 -11.90 10.06 14.93
CA THR A 732 -13.13 10.80 14.57
C THR A 732 -14.33 10.21 15.31
N ARG A 733 -15.17 11.06 15.87
CA ARG A 733 -16.42 10.63 16.50
C ARG A 733 -17.55 10.51 15.47
N PHE A 734 -17.42 11.24 14.37
CA PHE A 734 -18.42 11.33 13.31
C PHE A 734 -17.76 11.88 12.04
N VAL A 735 -18.37 11.63 10.92
CA VAL A 735 -17.90 12.08 9.60
C VAL A 735 -19.07 12.67 8.82
N GLU A 736 -18.92 13.93 8.43
CA GLU A 736 -19.87 14.68 7.60
C GLU A 736 -19.66 14.45 6.12
#